data_fcf50b283b57a7d7c69db25b13b83e60
#
_entry.id   fcf50b283b57a7d7c69db25b13b83e60
#
_cell.length_a   1.000
_cell.length_b   1.000
_cell.length_c   1.000
_cell.angle_alpha   90.00
_cell.angle_beta   90.00
_cell.angle_gamma   90.00
#
_symmetry.space_group_name_H-M   'P 1'
#
loop_
_entity.id
_entity.type
_entity.pdbx_description
1 polymer ?
#
loop_
_entity_poly.entity_id
_entity_poly.type
_entity_poly.pdbx_seq_one_letter_code
_entity_poly.pdbx_strand_id
1 'polypeptide(L)'
;MAWENNPNRYMADPQIGANETLVIGDRYVYFALPDWKGAGVAVPIFSLRSEKSFGVGDFGDLKQMIDWAVLTRQKAVQILPINDTTMTHTWTDSYPYNSISIYAFHPMYADLKQMGTLKDKKAMAEFNKRQKELNALPTVDYEAVNQTKWEFFRLIYKQEGEQVLASDAFRKFFENNKEWLQPYAVFSYLRDAYKTPNFREWPKFTEYKAEEIEKLCQPESADYPHIAIYFFIQFHLHLQLLAATEHARANGVVLKGDIPIGISRNSVEAWTEPYYFNLNGQAGAPPDDFSVNGQNWGFPTYNWDVMEKDGYSWWMKRFRKMSEYFDAYRIDHILGFFRIWEIPMHAVHGLLGQFVPALPMTREEIEGYGMTFREDFFTKPYIHEYFLGQMFGPHTDYVKQTFIEPTETWEIYRMRPEFDTQRKVEAYFAGKTDEDSIWIRDGLYALISDVLFVPDREDPHKFHPRIGVQHDYIYRALNDWEKAAFNRLYDQYYYHRHNEFWREQAMKKLPQLTQSTRMLVCGEDLGMIPDCVAWVMNDLRILSLEIQRMPKDPSQEFGHPDWYPYRSVCTISTHDMSTLRGWWEEDFQQTQRYYNTMLGHYGAAPAVATPELCEQVVRNHLYSNSILCILSLQDWMAMDGKWRNPNVQEERINVPANPRHYWRYRMHLTLEQLMKAESLNEKIKGLIEQTGRKG
;
A
#
# COMPACT_ATOMS: atom_id res chain seq x y z
N MET A 1 -40.87 5.69 10.79
CA MET A 1 -40.61 7.11 11.09
C MET A 1 -39.14 7.22 11.49
N ALA A 2 -38.35 7.99 10.77
CA ALA A 2 -37.00 8.28 11.17
C ALA A 2 -36.97 9.56 12.01
N TRP A 3 -36.27 9.55 13.12
CA TRP A 3 -36.14 10.70 14.01
C TRP A 3 -34.80 11.37 13.78
N GLU A 4 -34.81 12.70 13.64
CA GLU A 4 -33.60 13.51 13.66
C GLU A 4 -33.22 13.92 15.09
N ASN A 5 -31.92 13.97 15.38
CA ASN A 5 -31.43 14.59 16.59
C ASN A 5 -31.36 16.10 16.37
N ASN A 6 -32.32 16.81 16.76
CA ASN A 6 -32.48 18.28 16.95
C ASN A 6 -31.96 19.22 15.83
N PRO A 7 -32.79 20.09 15.25
CA PRO A 7 -34.24 20.12 15.40
C PRO A 7 -34.92 19.09 14.50
N ASN A 8 -36.03 18.53 14.96
CA ASN A 8 -36.83 17.61 14.15
C ASN A 8 -37.38 18.35 12.93
N ARG A 9 -37.20 17.75 11.77
CA ARG A 9 -37.83 18.19 10.52
C ARG A 9 -38.98 17.25 10.17
N TYR A 10 -40.09 17.82 9.75
CA TYR A 10 -41.26 17.05 9.36
C TYR A 10 -41.44 17.11 7.84
N MET A 11 -41.64 15.96 7.23
CA MET A 11 -42.06 15.85 5.85
C MET A 11 -43.43 15.19 5.80
N ALA A 12 -44.33 15.77 5.05
CA ALA A 12 -45.59 15.11 4.70
C ALA A 12 -45.27 13.78 3.98
N ASP A 13 -46.08 12.76 4.25
CA ASP A 13 -45.86 11.38 3.79
C ASP A 13 -45.34 11.31 2.33
N PRO A 14 -44.07 11.06 2.09
CA PRO A 14 -43.54 11.03 0.75
C PRO A 14 -43.98 9.74 0.09
N GLN A 15 -44.71 9.83 -0.96
CA GLN A 15 -45.10 8.69 -1.80
C GLN A 15 -43.83 8.19 -2.55
N ILE A 16 -43.10 7.29 -1.94
CA ILE A 16 -41.90 6.71 -2.53
C ILE A 16 -42.23 5.32 -3.08
N GLY A 17 -42.06 5.14 -4.38
CA GLY A 17 -42.24 3.84 -5.04
C GLY A 17 -41.15 2.81 -4.67
N ALA A 18 -41.44 1.54 -4.91
CA ALA A 18 -40.41 0.48 -4.77
C ALA A 18 -39.23 0.81 -5.70
N ASN A 19 -38.00 0.88 -5.16
CA ASN A 19 -36.75 1.27 -5.82
C ASN A 19 -36.52 2.77 -6.04
N GLU A 20 -37.31 3.63 -5.44
CA GLU A 20 -37.09 5.07 -5.43
C GLU A 20 -36.31 5.49 -4.16
N THR A 21 -35.40 6.45 -4.32
CA THR A 21 -34.63 7.02 -3.21
C THR A 21 -35.00 8.47 -3.03
N LEU A 22 -35.53 8.81 -1.85
CA LEU A 22 -35.78 10.21 -1.49
C LEU A 22 -34.49 10.82 -0.92
N VAL A 23 -33.99 11.86 -1.58
CA VAL A 23 -32.88 12.68 -1.07
C VAL A 23 -33.48 13.91 -0.39
N ILE A 24 -33.29 14.02 0.92
CA ILE A 24 -33.75 15.15 1.71
C ILE A 24 -32.59 16.07 2.02
N GLY A 25 -32.48 17.17 1.30
CA GLY A 25 -31.54 18.25 1.59
C GLY A 25 -30.13 17.77 1.83
N ASP A 26 -29.47 18.31 2.80
CA ASP A 26 -28.07 18.13 3.16
C ASP A 26 -27.79 17.00 4.19
N ARG A 27 -28.76 16.10 4.42
CA ARG A 27 -28.60 14.98 5.38
C ARG A 27 -29.18 13.68 4.85
N TYR A 28 -28.58 12.56 5.27
CA TYR A 28 -29.00 11.23 4.89
C TYR A 28 -30.10 10.71 5.80
N VAL A 29 -31.10 10.01 5.23
CA VAL A 29 -32.09 9.25 5.99
C VAL A 29 -31.52 7.85 6.25
N TYR A 30 -31.46 7.44 7.51
CA TYR A 30 -31.05 6.07 7.88
C TYR A 30 -32.29 5.17 7.84
N PHE A 31 -32.25 4.17 6.96
CA PHE A 31 -33.09 3.00 7.13
C PHE A 31 -32.34 2.02 8.02
N ALA A 32 -32.95 1.57 9.10
CA ALA A 32 -32.40 0.46 9.89
C ALA A 32 -32.51 -0.82 9.05
N LEU A 33 -31.50 -1.07 8.21
CA LEU A 33 -31.32 -2.39 7.65
C LEU A 33 -30.89 -3.32 8.77
N PRO A 34 -31.31 -4.60 8.77
CA PRO A 34 -30.76 -5.56 9.71
C PRO A 34 -29.23 -5.54 9.59
N ASP A 35 -28.53 -5.66 10.72
CA ASP A 35 -27.09 -5.63 10.80
C ASP A 35 -26.51 -6.73 9.90
N TRP A 36 -26.09 -6.36 8.70
CA TRP A 36 -25.44 -7.27 7.78
C TRP A 36 -23.98 -7.43 8.21
N LYS A 37 -23.51 -8.67 8.32
CA LYS A 37 -22.10 -8.98 8.60
C LYS A 37 -21.62 -10.06 7.64
N GLY A 38 -20.43 -9.84 7.05
CA GLY A 38 -19.79 -10.78 6.13
C GLY A 38 -18.42 -11.24 6.63
N ALA A 39 -18.03 -12.45 6.24
CA ALA A 39 -16.66 -12.94 6.34
C ALA A 39 -16.02 -12.95 4.95
N GLY A 40 -14.69 -12.87 4.89
CA GLY A 40 -13.96 -12.92 3.64
C GLY A 40 -12.51 -13.34 3.79
N VAL A 41 -11.84 -13.49 2.65
CA VAL A 41 -10.42 -13.83 2.56
C VAL A 41 -9.65 -12.71 1.88
N ALA A 42 -8.46 -12.41 2.41
CA ALA A 42 -7.46 -11.56 1.78
C ALA A 42 -6.37 -12.45 1.17
N VAL A 43 -6.09 -12.25 -0.12
CA VAL A 43 -5.08 -13.02 -0.84
C VAL A 43 -4.53 -12.22 -2.02
N PRO A 44 -3.20 -12.10 -2.18
CA PRO A 44 -2.61 -11.52 -3.39
C PRO A 44 -2.85 -12.45 -4.59
N ILE A 45 -3.27 -11.91 -5.73
CA ILE A 45 -3.48 -12.75 -6.94
C ILE A 45 -2.19 -13.47 -7.32
N PHE A 46 -1.03 -12.78 -7.29
CA PHE A 46 0.25 -13.40 -7.64
C PHE A 46 0.59 -14.64 -6.80
N SER A 47 0.06 -14.73 -5.58
CA SER A 47 0.33 -15.85 -4.68
C SER A 47 -0.52 -17.10 -4.97
N LEU A 48 -1.57 -16.99 -5.76
CA LEU A 48 -2.44 -18.11 -6.09
C LEU A 48 -1.69 -19.19 -6.88
N ARG A 49 -2.08 -20.42 -6.65
CA ARG A 49 -1.53 -21.60 -7.32
C ARG A 49 -2.65 -22.53 -7.73
N SER A 50 -2.79 -22.81 -9.02
CA SER A 50 -3.61 -23.91 -9.55
C SER A 50 -2.72 -24.87 -10.32
N GLU A 51 -3.28 -26.02 -10.72
CA GLU A 51 -2.59 -26.96 -11.62
C GLU A 51 -2.29 -26.34 -13.01
N LYS A 52 -2.94 -25.18 -13.33
CA LYS A 52 -2.83 -24.50 -14.62
C LYS A 52 -1.98 -23.24 -14.60
N SER A 53 -1.57 -22.76 -13.42
CA SER A 53 -0.76 -21.53 -13.26
C SER A 53 0.61 -21.66 -13.92
N PHE A 54 1.17 -20.52 -14.35
CA PHE A 54 2.55 -20.42 -14.90
C PHE A 54 3.55 -19.92 -13.84
N GLY A 55 3.55 -20.50 -12.65
CA GLY A 55 4.45 -20.10 -11.57
C GLY A 55 4.01 -18.84 -10.81
N VAL A 56 2.90 -18.25 -11.20
CA VAL A 56 2.26 -17.08 -10.58
C VAL A 56 0.76 -17.22 -10.74
N GLY A 57 -0.02 -16.71 -9.78
CA GLY A 57 -1.47 -16.65 -9.91
C GLY A 57 -1.92 -15.63 -10.95
N ASP A 58 -3.04 -15.90 -11.61
CA ASP A 58 -3.61 -15.08 -12.66
C ASP A 58 -5.13 -14.87 -12.50
N PHE A 59 -5.77 -14.19 -13.44
CA PHE A 59 -7.21 -13.91 -13.35
C PHE A 59 -8.09 -15.17 -13.53
N GLY A 60 -7.57 -16.23 -14.14
CA GLY A 60 -8.21 -17.53 -14.15
C GLY A 60 -8.21 -18.20 -12.77
N ASP A 61 -7.08 -18.08 -12.06
CA ASP A 61 -6.93 -18.56 -10.68
C ASP A 61 -7.82 -17.76 -9.71
N LEU A 62 -8.01 -16.47 -9.94
CA LEU A 62 -8.93 -15.63 -9.15
C LEU A 62 -10.37 -16.19 -9.21
N LYS A 63 -10.84 -16.68 -10.36
CA LYS A 63 -12.17 -17.32 -10.45
C LYS A 63 -12.28 -18.55 -9.56
N GLN A 64 -11.26 -19.40 -9.53
CA GLN A 64 -11.24 -20.57 -8.65
C GLN A 64 -11.18 -20.18 -7.17
N MET A 65 -10.49 -19.07 -6.84
CA MET A 65 -10.48 -18.54 -5.48
C MET A 65 -11.86 -18.03 -5.05
N ILE A 66 -12.60 -17.42 -5.98
CA ILE A 66 -14.00 -17.02 -5.76
C ILE A 66 -14.87 -18.26 -5.50
N ASP A 67 -14.69 -19.35 -6.27
CA ASP A 67 -15.41 -20.61 -6.06
C ASP A 67 -15.14 -21.18 -4.65
N TRP A 68 -13.89 -21.10 -4.15
CA TRP A 68 -13.58 -21.51 -2.80
C TRP A 68 -14.26 -20.62 -1.73
N ALA A 69 -14.32 -19.32 -1.98
CA ALA A 69 -15.04 -18.40 -1.09
C ALA A 69 -16.55 -18.75 -1.03
N VAL A 70 -17.15 -19.08 -2.17
CA VAL A 70 -18.55 -19.57 -2.24
C VAL A 70 -18.72 -20.87 -1.46
N LEU A 71 -17.82 -21.84 -1.69
CA LEU A 71 -17.86 -23.15 -1.01
C LEU A 71 -17.84 -22.99 0.53
N THR A 72 -17.04 -22.07 1.02
CA THR A 72 -16.85 -21.81 2.46
C THR A 72 -17.78 -20.72 3.00
N ARG A 73 -18.76 -20.25 2.20
CA ARG A 73 -19.74 -19.20 2.55
C ARG A 73 -19.15 -17.83 2.85
N GLN A 74 -17.98 -17.55 2.38
CA GLN A 74 -17.39 -16.22 2.44
C GLN A 74 -18.07 -15.28 1.46
N LYS A 75 -18.15 -14.00 1.80
CA LYS A 75 -18.84 -12.96 1.03
C LYS A 75 -17.92 -11.95 0.39
N ALA A 76 -16.63 -12.00 0.69
CA ALA A 76 -15.66 -11.10 0.12
C ALA A 76 -14.34 -11.82 -0.20
N VAL A 77 -13.74 -11.44 -1.33
CA VAL A 77 -12.36 -11.75 -1.69
C VAL A 77 -11.64 -10.41 -1.84
N GLN A 78 -10.67 -10.16 -0.98
CA GLN A 78 -9.82 -8.97 -1.03
C GLN A 78 -8.50 -9.32 -1.69
N ILE A 79 -8.09 -8.51 -2.66
CA ILE A 79 -6.82 -8.66 -3.37
C ILE A 79 -5.88 -7.48 -3.10
N LEU A 80 -4.61 -7.62 -3.42
CA LEU A 80 -3.64 -6.52 -3.48
C LEU A 80 -3.69 -5.80 -4.84
N PRO A 81 -2.99 -4.66 -5.01
CA PRO A 81 -2.98 -3.92 -6.27
C PRO A 81 -2.56 -4.80 -7.45
N ILE A 82 -3.20 -4.60 -8.58
CA ILE A 82 -3.02 -5.40 -9.80
C ILE A 82 -2.51 -4.57 -10.99
N ASN A 83 -2.24 -3.31 -10.76
CA ASN A 83 -1.72 -2.43 -11.80
C ASN A 83 -0.31 -2.81 -12.23
N ASP A 84 0.07 -2.41 -13.45
CA ASP A 84 1.40 -2.70 -13.99
C ASP A 84 2.50 -1.95 -13.23
N THR A 85 3.52 -2.69 -12.79
CA THR A 85 4.68 -2.20 -12.05
C THR A 85 5.98 -2.39 -12.82
N THR A 86 5.89 -2.79 -14.10
CA THR A 86 7.06 -3.15 -14.91
C THR A 86 7.92 -1.93 -15.26
N MET A 87 9.12 -1.86 -14.68
CA MET A 87 10.10 -0.81 -14.93
C MET A 87 11.38 -1.36 -15.55
N THR A 88 11.91 -2.43 -14.98
CA THR A 88 13.22 -2.98 -15.29
C THR A 88 13.17 -4.43 -15.79
N HIS A 89 12.02 -5.06 -15.74
CA HIS A 89 11.79 -6.50 -15.96
C HIS A 89 12.54 -7.41 -14.99
N THR A 90 12.98 -6.89 -13.84
CA THR A 90 13.64 -7.63 -12.78
C THR A 90 12.70 -7.83 -11.58
N TRP A 91 13.13 -8.64 -10.63
CA TRP A 91 12.38 -8.91 -9.39
C TRP A 91 12.02 -7.64 -8.58
N THR A 92 12.73 -6.54 -8.80
CA THR A 92 12.42 -5.24 -8.16
C THR A 92 11.06 -4.69 -8.57
N ASP A 93 10.54 -5.14 -9.71
CA ASP A 93 9.21 -4.77 -10.21
C ASP A 93 8.09 -5.60 -9.54
N SER A 94 8.43 -6.54 -8.66
CA SER A 94 7.44 -7.38 -7.95
C SER A 94 6.62 -6.62 -6.89
N TYR A 95 6.99 -5.39 -6.55
CA TYR A 95 6.32 -4.56 -5.55
C TYR A 95 4.99 -4.00 -6.09
N PRO A 96 3.82 -4.48 -5.62
CA PRO A 96 2.53 -4.19 -6.26
C PRO A 96 2.06 -2.73 -6.09
N TYR A 97 2.63 -1.99 -5.12
CA TYR A 97 2.26 -0.60 -4.86
C TYR A 97 3.02 0.43 -5.68
N ASN A 98 4.08 0.01 -6.43
CA ASN A 98 4.89 0.92 -7.24
C ASN A 98 4.48 0.87 -8.72
N SER A 99 3.23 1.23 -9.02
CA SER A 99 2.68 1.14 -10.36
C SER A 99 3.25 2.18 -11.32
N ILE A 100 3.44 1.78 -12.58
CA ILE A 100 3.74 2.67 -13.71
C ILE A 100 2.49 3.22 -14.38
N SER A 101 1.31 2.69 -14.06
CA SER A 101 0.02 3.19 -14.52
C SER A 101 -1.07 2.86 -13.50
N ILE A 102 -1.98 3.82 -13.27
CA ILE A 102 -3.16 3.61 -12.42
C ILE A 102 -4.30 2.88 -13.14
N TYR A 103 -4.16 2.63 -14.43
CA TYR A 103 -5.19 2.01 -15.28
C TYR A 103 -4.79 0.63 -15.81
N ALA A 104 -3.56 0.50 -16.31
CA ALA A 104 -3.09 -0.72 -16.93
C ALA A 104 -2.85 -1.83 -15.91
N PHE A 105 -3.23 -3.05 -16.25
CA PHE A 105 -2.99 -4.24 -15.44
C PHE A 105 -1.63 -4.85 -15.73
N HIS A 106 -1.02 -5.43 -14.70
CA HIS A 106 0.27 -6.11 -14.86
C HIS A 106 0.15 -7.33 -15.77
N PRO A 107 0.96 -7.43 -16.83
CA PRO A 107 0.88 -8.54 -17.79
C PRO A 107 1.01 -9.93 -17.16
N MET A 108 1.68 -10.06 -16.02
CA MET A 108 1.83 -11.35 -15.34
C MET A 108 0.51 -11.99 -14.90
N TYR A 109 -0.58 -11.21 -14.76
CA TYR A 109 -1.90 -11.70 -14.36
C TYR A 109 -2.71 -12.30 -15.50
N ALA A 110 -2.20 -12.29 -16.75
CA ALA A 110 -2.88 -12.93 -17.87
C ALA A 110 -2.89 -14.46 -17.73
N ASP A 111 -4.08 -15.06 -17.81
CA ASP A 111 -4.23 -16.49 -18.05
C ASP A 111 -3.95 -16.77 -19.52
N LEU A 112 -2.79 -17.36 -19.80
CA LEU A 112 -2.33 -17.59 -21.18
C LEU A 112 -3.26 -18.54 -21.96
N LYS A 113 -3.90 -19.48 -21.27
CA LYS A 113 -4.81 -20.46 -21.91
C LYS A 113 -6.08 -19.80 -22.41
N GLN A 114 -6.52 -18.74 -21.78
CA GLN A 114 -7.67 -17.95 -22.24
C GLN A 114 -7.33 -16.99 -23.38
N MET A 115 -6.05 -16.72 -23.64
CA MET A 115 -5.64 -15.89 -24.78
C MET A 115 -5.63 -16.64 -26.12
N GLY A 116 -5.60 -17.97 -26.07
CA GLY A 116 -5.60 -18.84 -27.25
C GLY A 116 -4.57 -19.98 -27.18
N THR A 117 -4.51 -20.74 -28.24
CA THR A 117 -3.58 -21.89 -28.38
C THR A 117 -2.64 -21.65 -29.56
N LEU A 118 -1.35 -21.78 -29.35
CA LEU A 118 -0.38 -21.67 -30.44
C LEU A 118 -0.54 -22.80 -31.44
N LYS A 119 -0.58 -22.48 -32.74
CA LYS A 119 -0.64 -23.44 -33.84
C LYS A 119 0.65 -24.24 -33.95
N ASP A 120 1.77 -23.66 -33.55
CA ASP A 120 3.05 -24.37 -33.47
C ASP A 120 3.03 -25.32 -32.29
N LYS A 121 2.87 -26.61 -32.58
CA LYS A 121 2.79 -27.70 -31.57
C LYS A 121 4.09 -27.83 -30.76
N LYS A 122 5.26 -27.52 -31.36
CA LYS A 122 6.56 -27.61 -30.69
C LYS A 122 6.68 -26.47 -29.65
N ALA A 123 6.36 -25.24 -30.05
CA ALA A 123 6.32 -24.10 -29.13
C ALA A 123 5.31 -24.35 -28.00
N MET A 124 4.10 -24.85 -28.30
CA MET A 124 3.10 -25.14 -27.28
C MET A 124 3.55 -26.24 -26.30
N ALA A 125 4.25 -27.25 -26.76
CA ALA A 125 4.82 -28.30 -25.92
C ALA A 125 5.90 -27.73 -24.96
N GLU A 126 6.73 -26.82 -25.45
CA GLU A 126 7.74 -26.14 -24.64
C GLU A 126 7.09 -25.24 -23.57
N PHE A 127 6.06 -24.47 -23.89
CA PHE A 127 5.30 -23.70 -22.89
C PHE A 127 4.65 -24.57 -21.84
N ASN A 128 4.07 -25.72 -22.22
CA ASN A 128 3.51 -26.67 -21.28
C ASN A 128 4.57 -27.29 -20.35
N LYS A 129 5.80 -27.48 -20.84
CA LYS A 129 6.94 -27.92 -20.01
C LYS A 129 7.34 -26.83 -19.02
N ARG A 130 7.58 -25.61 -19.49
CA ARG A 130 7.92 -24.45 -18.63
C ARG A 130 6.83 -24.16 -17.60
N GLN A 131 5.56 -24.31 -17.96
CA GLN A 131 4.45 -24.19 -17.02
C GLN A 131 4.64 -25.14 -15.83
N LYS A 132 4.93 -26.41 -16.07
CA LYS A 132 5.15 -27.39 -15.00
C LYS A 132 6.36 -27.06 -14.16
N GLU A 133 7.46 -26.64 -14.79
CA GLU A 133 8.70 -26.26 -14.11
C GLU A 133 8.49 -25.05 -13.19
N LEU A 134 7.91 -23.98 -13.71
CA LEU A 134 7.62 -22.76 -12.93
C LEU A 134 6.59 -23.03 -11.84
N ASN A 135 5.58 -23.85 -12.14
CA ASN A 135 4.52 -24.15 -11.17
C ASN A 135 4.99 -25.04 -10.01
N ALA A 136 6.07 -25.79 -10.20
CA ALA A 136 6.71 -26.61 -9.16
C ALA A 136 7.51 -25.77 -8.15
N LEU A 137 7.87 -24.52 -8.48
CA LEU A 137 8.65 -23.66 -7.58
C LEU A 137 7.83 -23.29 -6.32
N PRO A 138 8.48 -23.26 -5.15
CA PRO A 138 7.80 -22.92 -3.90
C PRO A 138 7.38 -21.43 -3.83
N THR A 139 8.11 -20.56 -4.51
CA THR A 139 7.89 -19.11 -4.56
C THR A 139 7.80 -18.65 -6.01
N VAL A 140 7.33 -17.43 -6.24
CA VAL A 140 7.32 -16.81 -7.57
C VAL A 140 8.75 -16.47 -8.01
N ASP A 141 9.17 -16.98 -9.15
CA ASP A 141 10.33 -16.50 -9.89
C ASP A 141 9.83 -15.43 -10.88
N TYR A 142 9.88 -14.16 -10.45
CA TYR A 142 9.31 -13.05 -11.19
C TYR A 142 9.87 -12.92 -12.61
N GLU A 143 11.18 -13.05 -12.76
CA GLU A 143 11.88 -12.87 -14.02
C GLU A 143 11.56 -13.99 -15.00
N ALA A 144 11.68 -15.25 -14.55
CA ALA A 144 11.37 -16.41 -15.37
C ALA A 144 9.89 -16.46 -15.80
N VAL A 145 8.97 -16.09 -14.91
CA VAL A 145 7.53 -15.98 -15.21
C VAL A 145 7.29 -14.92 -16.28
N ASN A 146 7.79 -13.71 -16.08
CA ASN A 146 7.57 -12.63 -17.02
C ASN A 146 8.22 -12.90 -18.37
N GLN A 147 9.45 -13.42 -18.41
CA GLN A 147 10.10 -13.81 -19.64
C GLN A 147 9.25 -14.83 -20.43
N THR A 148 8.77 -15.88 -19.75
CA THR A 148 7.94 -16.91 -20.38
C THR A 148 6.62 -16.35 -20.92
N LYS A 149 5.92 -15.54 -20.12
CA LYS A 149 4.66 -14.93 -20.56
C LYS A 149 4.87 -13.95 -21.72
N TRP A 150 5.92 -13.15 -21.72
CA TRP A 150 6.22 -12.24 -22.84
C TRP A 150 6.59 -12.98 -24.12
N GLU A 151 7.28 -14.10 -24.07
CA GLU A 151 7.51 -14.96 -25.23
C GLU A 151 6.17 -15.47 -25.80
N PHE A 152 5.26 -15.94 -24.96
CA PHE A 152 3.93 -16.37 -25.37
C PHE A 152 3.13 -15.22 -26.00
N PHE A 153 3.13 -14.03 -25.37
CA PHE A 153 2.42 -12.86 -25.89
C PHE A 153 2.88 -12.51 -27.32
N ARG A 154 4.18 -12.52 -27.56
CA ARG A 154 4.70 -12.24 -28.91
C ARG A 154 4.25 -13.26 -29.93
N LEU A 155 4.23 -14.54 -29.59
CA LEU A 155 3.81 -15.60 -30.48
C LEU A 155 2.32 -15.59 -30.75
N ILE A 156 1.50 -15.44 -29.72
CA ILE A 156 0.04 -15.42 -29.88
C ILE A 156 -0.42 -14.12 -30.58
N TYR A 157 0.23 -12.99 -30.28
CA TYR A 157 -0.03 -11.72 -30.96
C TYR A 157 0.30 -11.81 -32.46
N LYS A 158 1.43 -12.43 -32.83
CA LYS A 158 1.78 -12.68 -34.22
C LYS A 158 0.73 -13.57 -34.94
N GLN A 159 0.12 -14.51 -34.21
CA GLN A 159 -0.87 -15.44 -34.74
C GLN A 159 -2.26 -14.83 -34.85
N GLU A 160 -2.71 -14.09 -33.85
CA GLU A 160 -4.12 -13.70 -33.63
C GLU A 160 -4.32 -12.18 -33.55
N GLY A 161 -3.22 -11.41 -33.42
CA GLY A 161 -3.27 -9.98 -33.12
C GLY A 161 -4.08 -9.17 -34.13
N GLU A 162 -3.88 -9.40 -35.43
CA GLU A 162 -4.63 -8.71 -36.49
C GLU A 162 -6.13 -8.96 -36.39
N GLN A 163 -6.53 -10.21 -36.21
CA GLN A 163 -7.94 -10.59 -36.05
C GLN A 163 -8.57 -9.99 -34.79
N VAL A 164 -7.84 -10.03 -33.67
CA VAL A 164 -8.33 -9.50 -32.39
C VAL A 164 -8.49 -7.99 -32.47
N LEU A 165 -7.48 -7.27 -32.96
CA LEU A 165 -7.50 -5.82 -33.07
C LEU A 165 -8.55 -5.31 -34.10
N ALA A 166 -8.92 -6.14 -35.08
CA ALA A 166 -9.99 -5.83 -36.03
C ALA A 166 -11.40 -6.14 -35.48
N SER A 167 -11.53 -6.79 -34.33
CA SER A 167 -12.83 -7.18 -33.76
C SER A 167 -13.62 -5.98 -33.22
N ASP A 168 -14.96 -6.07 -33.26
CA ASP A 168 -15.84 -5.03 -32.72
C ASP A 168 -15.69 -4.91 -31.17
N ALA A 169 -15.42 -6.03 -30.50
CA ALA A 169 -15.17 -6.04 -29.07
C ALA A 169 -13.91 -5.24 -28.71
N PHE A 170 -12.82 -5.44 -29.46
CA PHE A 170 -11.61 -4.66 -29.25
C PHE A 170 -11.83 -3.17 -29.60
N ARG A 171 -12.48 -2.87 -30.73
CA ARG A 171 -12.76 -1.45 -31.10
C ARG A 171 -13.52 -0.73 -30.00
N LYS A 172 -14.56 -1.36 -29.43
CA LYS A 172 -15.31 -0.79 -28.31
C LYS A 172 -14.44 -0.59 -27.08
N PHE A 173 -13.60 -1.57 -26.73
CA PHE A 173 -12.65 -1.45 -25.64
C PHE A 173 -11.66 -0.30 -25.87
N PHE A 174 -11.07 -0.23 -27.06
CA PHE A 174 -10.10 0.79 -27.43
C PHE A 174 -10.71 2.20 -27.36
N GLU A 175 -11.86 2.43 -27.96
CA GLU A 175 -12.53 3.74 -27.91
C GLU A 175 -12.87 4.20 -26.49
N ASN A 176 -13.26 3.28 -25.61
CA ASN A 176 -13.56 3.61 -24.22
C ASN A 176 -12.31 3.84 -23.35
N ASN A 177 -11.13 3.44 -23.82
CA ASN A 177 -9.90 3.40 -23.01
C ASN A 177 -8.72 4.13 -23.66
N LYS A 178 -8.83 4.62 -24.89
CA LYS A 178 -7.69 5.18 -25.66
C LYS A 178 -6.97 6.33 -24.95
N GLU A 179 -7.68 7.08 -24.12
CA GLU A 179 -7.13 8.21 -23.36
C GLU A 179 -5.95 7.79 -22.45
N TRP A 180 -6.02 6.61 -21.84
CA TRP A 180 -4.94 6.07 -21.01
C TRP A 180 -4.14 4.96 -21.72
N LEU A 181 -4.80 4.20 -22.60
CA LEU A 181 -4.20 3.00 -23.21
C LEU A 181 -3.10 3.35 -24.21
N GLN A 182 -3.27 4.41 -25.01
CA GLN A 182 -2.26 4.85 -25.95
C GLN A 182 -1.00 5.37 -25.24
N PRO A 183 -1.07 6.31 -24.28
CA PRO A 183 0.11 6.74 -23.54
C PRO A 183 0.81 5.57 -22.82
N TYR A 184 0.06 4.66 -22.19
CA TYR A 184 0.63 3.49 -21.52
C TYR A 184 1.41 2.59 -22.51
N ALA A 185 0.82 2.26 -23.64
CA ALA A 185 1.46 1.39 -24.63
C ALA A 185 2.72 2.03 -25.22
N VAL A 186 2.69 3.33 -25.53
CA VAL A 186 3.85 4.05 -26.04
C VAL A 186 4.92 4.18 -24.95
N PHE A 187 4.55 4.54 -23.71
CA PHE A 187 5.50 4.58 -22.59
C PHE A 187 6.22 3.24 -22.41
N SER A 188 5.45 2.14 -22.41
CA SER A 188 6.00 0.80 -22.23
C SER A 188 6.93 0.40 -23.38
N TYR A 189 6.58 0.75 -24.62
CA TYR A 189 7.44 0.55 -25.78
C TYR A 189 8.75 1.37 -25.68
N LEU A 190 8.65 2.66 -25.33
CA LEU A 190 9.82 3.55 -25.23
C LEU A 190 10.73 3.15 -24.06
N ARG A 191 10.16 2.78 -22.90
CA ARG A 191 10.89 2.23 -21.75
C ARG A 191 11.77 1.04 -22.20
N ASP A 192 11.19 0.10 -22.96
CA ASP A 192 11.89 -1.10 -23.40
C ASP A 192 12.92 -0.78 -24.50
N ALA A 193 12.59 0.11 -25.42
CA ALA A 193 13.49 0.56 -26.48
C ALA A 193 14.70 1.33 -25.94
N TYR A 194 14.49 2.20 -24.98
CA TYR A 194 15.54 3.00 -24.35
C TYR A 194 16.16 2.35 -23.10
N LYS A 195 15.61 1.21 -22.66
CA LYS A 195 16.09 0.43 -21.49
C LYS A 195 16.10 1.22 -20.18
N THR A 196 15.22 2.17 -20.04
CA THR A 196 15.02 2.95 -18.81
C THR A 196 13.58 3.43 -18.71
N PRO A 197 12.94 3.32 -17.52
CA PRO A 197 11.63 3.90 -17.28
C PRO A 197 11.71 5.42 -17.05
N ASN A 198 12.90 5.97 -16.83
CA ASN A 198 13.09 7.40 -16.60
C ASN A 198 12.94 8.18 -17.90
N PHE A 199 11.73 8.60 -18.18
CA PHE A 199 11.40 9.33 -19.41
C PHE A 199 12.18 10.66 -19.57
N ARG A 200 12.72 11.21 -18.48
CA ARG A 200 13.57 12.42 -18.53
C ARG A 200 14.95 12.17 -19.14
N GLU A 201 15.37 10.91 -19.19
CA GLU A 201 16.64 10.46 -19.79
C GLU A 201 16.45 9.95 -21.23
N TRP A 202 15.23 9.88 -21.74
CA TRP A 202 14.98 9.40 -23.09
C TRP A 202 15.56 10.36 -24.14
N PRO A 203 16.10 9.86 -25.26
CA PRO A 203 16.63 10.70 -26.32
C PRO A 203 15.55 11.57 -27.02
N LYS A 204 14.27 11.09 -26.96
CA LYS A 204 13.09 11.77 -27.50
C LYS A 204 11.91 11.47 -26.56
N PHE A 205 10.87 12.27 -26.64
CA PHE A 205 9.63 12.11 -25.85
C PHE A 205 9.82 12.31 -24.34
N THR A 206 10.81 13.10 -23.93
CA THR A 206 10.99 13.51 -22.53
C THR A 206 9.78 14.29 -22.01
N GLU A 207 9.10 15.00 -22.89
CA GLU A 207 7.83 15.68 -22.64
C GLU A 207 6.72 14.98 -23.41
N TYR A 208 5.57 14.78 -22.76
CA TYR A 208 4.39 14.19 -23.38
C TYR A 208 3.70 15.20 -24.32
N LYS A 209 3.40 14.77 -25.54
CA LYS A 209 2.60 15.50 -26.51
C LYS A 209 1.60 14.55 -27.15
N ALA A 210 0.32 14.74 -26.83
CA ALA A 210 -0.75 13.82 -27.25
C ALA A 210 -0.74 13.55 -28.78
N GLU A 211 -0.55 14.57 -29.61
CA GLU A 211 -0.53 14.43 -31.07
C GLU A 211 0.64 13.57 -31.57
N GLU A 212 1.81 13.64 -30.92
CA GLU A 212 2.98 12.83 -31.29
C GLU A 212 2.74 11.36 -30.92
N ILE A 213 2.14 11.12 -29.76
CA ILE A 213 1.80 9.78 -29.26
C ILE A 213 0.71 9.13 -30.11
N GLU A 214 -0.34 9.89 -30.47
CA GLU A 214 -1.40 9.41 -31.34
C GLU A 214 -0.87 8.98 -32.72
N LYS A 215 0.11 9.72 -33.31
CA LYS A 215 0.74 9.33 -34.54
C LYS A 215 1.49 8.01 -34.47
N LEU A 216 2.19 7.76 -33.35
CA LEU A 216 2.87 6.48 -33.14
C LEU A 216 1.88 5.29 -33.03
N CYS A 217 0.67 5.55 -32.59
CA CYS A 217 -0.41 4.56 -32.42
C CYS A 217 -1.20 4.32 -33.72
N GLN A 218 -0.86 4.94 -34.84
CA GLN A 218 -1.53 4.69 -36.13
C GLN A 218 -0.94 3.46 -36.81
N PRO A 219 -1.76 2.66 -37.51
CA PRO A 219 -1.28 1.46 -38.23
C PRO A 219 -0.17 1.70 -39.24
N GLU A 220 -0.08 2.92 -39.78
CA GLU A 220 0.95 3.34 -40.74
C GLU A 220 2.32 3.61 -40.10
N SER A 221 2.37 3.73 -38.78
CA SER A 221 3.62 3.93 -38.04
C SER A 221 4.46 2.65 -38.06
N ALA A 222 5.76 2.78 -38.28
CA ALA A 222 6.70 1.66 -38.21
C ALA A 222 6.78 1.06 -36.81
N ASP A 223 6.47 1.85 -35.77
CA ASP A 223 6.49 1.42 -34.35
C ASP A 223 5.19 0.77 -33.91
N TYR A 224 4.11 0.90 -34.71
CA TYR A 224 2.79 0.40 -34.38
C TYR A 224 2.75 -1.06 -33.92
N PRO A 225 3.40 -2.03 -34.60
CA PRO A 225 3.35 -3.44 -34.18
C PRO A 225 3.94 -3.66 -32.78
N HIS A 226 4.93 -2.85 -32.38
CA HIS A 226 5.56 -2.90 -31.07
C HIS A 226 4.73 -2.24 -29.98
N ILE A 227 3.87 -1.30 -30.36
CA ILE A 227 2.93 -0.61 -29.47
C ILE A 227 1.64 -1.41 -29.31
N ALA A 228 1.09 -1.89 -30.42
CA ALA A 228 -0.20 -2.54 -30.47
C ALA A 228 -0.25 -3.89 -29.71
N ILE A 229 0.88 -4.53 -29.46
CA ILE A 229 0.96 -5.71 -28.60
C ILE A 229 0.49 -5.38 -27.17
N TYR A 230 0.75 -4.18 -26.65
CA TYR A 230 0.26 -3.74 -25.34
C TYR A 230 -1.25 -3.52 -25.35
N PHE A 231 -1.84 -3.03 -26.45
CA PHE A 231 -3.29 -2.96 -26.63
C PHE A 231 -3.91 -4.36 -26.56
N PHE A 232 -3.32 -5.31 -27.26
CA PHE A 232 -3.75 -6.70 -27.30
C PHE A 232 -3.70 -7.34 -25.89
N ILE A 233 -2.61 -7.18 -25.16
CA ILE A 233 -2.45 -7.73 -23.81
C ILE A 233 -3.46 -7.12 -22.86
N GLN A 234 -3.60 -5.78 -22.84
CA GLN A 234 -4.53 -5.09 -21.93
C GLN A 234 -5.99 -5.42 -22.23
N PHE A 235 -6.34 -5.65 -23.49
CA PHE A 235 -7.66 -6.12 -23.86
C PHE A 235 -7.97 -7.52 -23.30
N HIS A 236 -7.05 -8.46 -23.40
CA HIS A 236 -7.22 -9.80 -22.80
C HIS A 236 -7.31 -9.75 -21.27
N LEU A 237 -6.47 -8.95 -20.62
CA LEU A 237 -6.53 -8.74 -19.18
C LEU A 237 -7.87 -8.16 -18.74
N HIS A 238 -8.38 -7.15 -19.47
CA HIS A 238 -9.72 -6.59 -19.24
C HIS A 238 -10.80 -7.67 -19.29
N LEU A 239 -10.82 -8.49 -20.36
CA LEU A 239 -11.82 -9.53 -20.51
C LEU A 239 -11.77 -10.58 -19.39
N GLN A 240 -10.56 -10.98 -19.01
CA GLN A 240 -10.34 -12.00 -17.99
C GLN A 240 -10.73 -11.52 -16.59
N LEU A 241 -10.35 -10.29 -16.24
CA LEU A 241 -10.74 -9.71 -14.95
C LEU A 241 -12.24 -9.42 -14.89
N LEU A 242 -12.83 -8.91 -15.98
CA LEU A 242 -14.28 -8.70 -16.06
C LEU A 242 -15.04 -10.02 -15.88
N ALA A 243 -14.58 -11.10 -16.51
CA ALA A 243 -15.19 -12.42 -16.34
C ALA A 243 -15.07 -12.95 -14.90
N ALA A 244 -13.97 -12.64 -14.18
CA ALA A 244 -13.84 -12.98 -12.77
C ALA A 244 -14.79 -12.12 -11.89
N THR A 245 -14.93 -10.85 -12.21
CA THR A 245 -15.84 -9.92 -11.53
C THR A 245 -17.30 -10.33 -11.69
N GLU A 246 -17.72 -10.64 -12.92
CA GLU A 246 -19.07 -11.10 -13.20
C GLU A 246 -19.38 -12.43 -12.51
N HIS A 247 -18.37 -13.32 -12.45
CA HIS A 247 -18.48 -14.58 -11.72
C HIS A 247 -18.66 -14.36 -10.21
N ALA A 248 -17.91 -13.44 -9.61
CA ALA A 248 -18.07 -13.07 -8.20
C ALA A 248 -19.47 -12.51 -7.92
N ARG A 249 -19.92 -11.54 -8.72
CA ARG A 249 -21.24 -10.91 -8.60
C ARG A 249 -22.37 -11.93 -8.75
N ALA A 250 -22.30 -12.84 -9.74
CA ALA A 250 -23.29 -13.88 -9.95
C ALA A 250 -23.40 -14.85 -8.76
N ASN A 251 -22.35 -15.01 -7.98
CA ASN A 251 -22.30 -15.88 -6.80
C ASN A 251 -22.44 -15.11 -5.46
N GLY A 252 -22.77 -13.82 -5.49
CA GLY A 252 -22.95 -13.01 -4.30
C GLY A 252 -21.66 -12.79 -3.47
N VAL A 253 -20.51 -12.75 -4.15
CA VAL A 253 -19.20 -12.47 -3.55
C VAL A 253 -18.74 -11.08 -3.97
N VAL A 254 -18.38 -10.26 -3.01
CA VAL A 254 -17.79 -8.94 -3.21
C VAL A 254 -16.31 -9.07 -3.57
N LEU A 255 -15.92 -8.55 -4.72
CA LEU A 255 -14.51 -8.42 -5.06
C LEU A 255 -14.01 -7.06 -4.55
N LYS A 256 -13.09 -7.10 -3.58
CA LYS A 256 -12.53 -5.90 -2.94
C LYS A 256 -11.11 -5.65 -3.46
N GLY A 257 -10.95 -4.55 -4.20
CA GLY A 257 -9.67 -4.09 -4.71
C GLY A 257 -8.83 -3.35 -3.67
N ASP A 258 -7.59 -3.08 -4.02
CA ASP A 258 -6.66 -2.27 -3.23
C ASP A 258 -6.08 -1.16 -4.14
N ILE A 259 -6.19 0.09 -3.71
CA ILE A 259 -5.81 1.25 -4.49
C ILE A 259 -4.63 1.95 -3.80
N PRO A 260 -3.41 1.83 -4.36
CA PRO A 260 -2.21 2.46 -3.81
C PRO A 260 -2.38 3.97 -3.64
N ILE A 261 -1.84 4.53 -2.56
CA ILE A 261 -1.79 5.99 -2.38
C ILE A 261 -0.87 6.64 -3.41
N GLY A 262 0.23 5.99 -3.77
CA GLY A 262 1.26 6.54 -4.65
C GLY A 262 1.22 6.01 -6.07
N ILE A 263 2.09 6.60 -6.89
CA ILE A 263 2.50 6.14 -8.21
C ILE A 263 4.02 6.20 -8.31
N SER A 264 4.60 5.48 -9.27
CA SER A 264 6.03 5.64 -9.55
C SER A 264 6.34 7.04 -10.09
N ARG A 265 7.52 7.59 -9.71
CA ARG A 265 8.06 8.81 -10.33
C ARG A 265 8.26 8.68 -11.82
N ASN A 266 8.47 7.46 -12.28
CA ASN A 266 8.68 7.07 -13.66
C ASN A 266 7.45 6.34 -14.20
N SER A 267 6.27 6.91 -13.95
CA SER A 267 4.98 6.39 -14.41
C SER A 267 4.46 7.12 -15.63
N VAL A 268 3.49 6.53 -16.28
CA VAL A 268 2.72 7.15 -17.36
C VAL A 268 2.09 8.45 -16.90
N GLU A 269 1.46 8.44 -15.75
CA GLU A 269 0.78 9.62 -15.19
C GLU A 269 1.76 10.75 -14.83
N ALA A 270 2.94 10.43 -14.32
CA ALA A 270 3.98 11.43 -14.08
C ALA A 270 4.54 12.03 -15.38
N TRP A 271 4.46 11.30 -16.49
CA TRP A 271 4.85 11.76 -17.82
C TRP A 271 3.75 12.58 -18.49
N THR A 272 2.49 12.12 -18.43
CA THR A 272 1.36 12.77 -19.13
C THR A 272 0.78 13.97 -18.37
N GLU A 273 0.76 13.90 -17.03
CA GLU A 273 0.09 14.85 -16.16
C GLU A 273 0.97 15.29 -14.97
N PRO A 274 2.24 15.72 -15.21
CA PRO A 274 3.23 16.00 -14.16
C PRO A 274 2.79 17.10 -13.19
N TYR A 275 1.88 17.97 -13.59
CA TYR A 275 1.37 19.08 -12.78
C TYR A 275 0.52 18.64 -11.57
N TYR A 276 0.01 17.40 -11.55
CA TYR A 276 -0.67 16.83 -10.40
C TYR A 276 0.26 16.32 -9.30
N PHE A 277 1.58 16.34 -9.54
CA PHE A 277 2.54 15.70 -8.64
C PHE A 277 3.65 16.66 -8.21
N ASN A 278 4.03 16.58 -6.93
CA ASN A 278 5.21 17.23 -6.39
C ASN A 278 6.41 16.29 -6.56
N LEU A 279 7.15 16.49 -7.65
CA LEU A 279 8.29 15.62 -7.99
C LEU A 279 9.56 15.95 -7.18
N ASN A 280 9.53 16.97 -6.34
CA ASN A 280 10.62 17.40 -5.47
C ASN A 280 10.50 16.91 -4.02
N GLY A 281 9.51 16.08 -3.71
CA GLY A 281 9.28 15.44 -2.42
C GLY A 281 9.11 13.92 -2.58
N GLN A 282 9.24 13.16 -1.50
CA GLN A 282 9.03 11.73 -1.43
C GLN A 282 7.97 11.41 -0.38
N ALA A 283 6.92 10.69 -0.78
CA ALA A 283 5.94 10.19 0.18
C ALA A 283 6.54 9.08 1.05
N GLY A 284 6.11 9.02 2.29
CA GLY A 284 6.52 8.00 3.25
C GLY A 284 5.65 8.01 4.50
N ALA A 285 6.15 7.38 5.54
CA ALA A 285 5.56 7.38 6.88
C ALA A 285 6.58 7.85 7.93
N PRO A 286 6.14 8.55 8.98
CA PRO A 286 6.99 8.84 10.13
C PRO A 286 7.41 7.56 10.85
N PRO A 287 8.39 7.62 11.78
CA PRO A 287 8.71 6.50 12.67
C PRO A 287 7.47 5.92 13.34
N ASP A 288 7.35 4.60 13.29
CA ASP A 288 6.25 3.83 13.84
C ASP A 288 6.72 2.42 14.26
N ASP A 289 5.78 1.53 14.61
CA ASP A 289 6.05 0.15 14.99
C ASP A 289 6.64 -0.70 13.85
N PHE A 290 6.48 -0.28 12.60
CA PHE A 290 7.04 -0.97 11.44
C PHE A 290 8.49 -0.55 11.14
N SER A 291 8.87 0.70 11.45
CA SER A 291 10.19 1.24 11.15
C SER A 291 10.57 2.39 12.08
N VAL A 292 11.62 2.20 12.88
CA VAL A 292 12.15 3.22 13.80
C VAL A 292 12.74 4.44 13.09
N ASN A 293 13.13 4.31 11.83
CA ASN A 293 13.66 5.39 10.99
C ASN A 293 12.61 6.02 10.07
N GLY A 294 11.33 5.62 10.22
CA GLY A 294 10.29 5.93 9.26
C GLY A 294 10.47 5.15 7.96
N GLN A 295 9.47 5.25 7.09
CA GLN A 295 9.49 4.60 5.78
C GLN A 295 9.58 5.65 4.69
N ASN A 296 10.47 5.45 3.73
CA ASN A 296 10.54 6.24 2.51
C ASN A 296 10.05 5.40 1.33
N TRP A 297 8.83 5.67 0.86
CA TRP A 297 8.23 4.93 -0.26
C TRP A 297 8.72 5.42 -1.62
N GLY A 298 9.36 6.59 -1.68
CA GLY A 298 9.94 7.15 -2.89
C GLY A 298 8.93 7.73 -3.89
N PHE A 299 7.64 7.62 -3.66
CA PHE A 299 6.60 8.17 -4.53
C PHE A 299 6.58 9.69 -4.51
N PRO A 300 6.21 10.38 -5.60
CA PRO A 300 5.89 11.81 -5.54
C PRO A 300 4.63 12.02 -4.69
N THR A 301 4.54 13.18 -4.07
CA THR A 301 3.31 13.59 -3.39
C THR A 301 2.36 14.29 -4.35
N TYR A 302 1.08 14.45 -3.97
CA TYR A 302 0.08 15.08 -4.81
C TYR A 302 0.06 16.61 -4.65
N ASN A 303 -0.07 17.31 -5.77
CA ASN A 303 -0.38 18.74 -5.78
C ASN A 303 -1.90 18.93 -5.65
N TRP A 304 -2.37 18.90 -4.39
CA TRP A 304 -3.81 18.97 -4.10
C TRP A 304 -4.44 20.30 -4.54
N ASP A 305 -3.69 21.41 -4.55
CA ASP A 305 -4.19 22.72 -4.98
C ASP A 305 -4.50 22.76 -6.48
N VAL A 306 -3.74 22.03 -7.29
CA VAL A 306 -4.04 21.88 -8.72
C VAL A 306 -5.21 20.93 -8.91
N MET A 307 -5.27 19.82 -8.19
CA MET A 307 -6.37 18.87 -8.27
C MET A 307 -7.71 19.47 -7.79
N GLU A 308 -7.71 20.36 -6.80
CA GLU A 308 -8.91 21.04 -6.33
C GLU A 308 -9.55 21.90 -7.44
N LYS A 309 -8.74 22.56 -8.27
CA LYS A 309 -9.20 23.45 -9.35
C LYS A 309 -10.01 22.73 -10.43
N ASP A 310 -9.77 21.44 -10.65
CA ASP A 310 -10.50 20.63 -11.62
C ASP A 310 -11.48 19.65 -10.97
N GLY A 311 -11.74 19.80 -9.66
CA GLY A 311 -12.66 18.96 -8.90
C GLY A 311 -12.13 17.53 -8.67
N TYR A 312 -10.81 17.37 -8.53
CA TYR A 312 -10.15 16.09 -8.29
C TYR A 312 -10.40 15.05 -9.41
N SER A 313 -10.48 15.51 -10.64
CA SER A 313 -10.87 14.68 -11.80
C SER A 313 -9.98 13.46 -11.98
N TRP A 314 -8.68 13.58 -11.72
CA TRP A 314 -7.70 12.49 -11.79
C TRP A 314 -8.09 11.31 -10.88
N TRP A 315 -8.38 11.58 -9.61
CA TRP A 315 -8.80 10.55 -8.65
C TRP A 315 -10.17 9.97 -9.00
N MET A 316 -11.11 10.82 -9.43
CA MET A 316 -12.45 10.35 -9.84
C MET A 316 -12.41 9.44 -11.05
N LYS A 317 -11.55 9.74 -12.06
CA LYS A 317 -11.33 8.86 -13.21
C LYS A 317 -10.77 7.51 -12.77
N ARG A 318 -9.80 7.50 -11.86
CA ARG A 318 -9.21 6.30 -11.29
C ARG A 318 -10.26 5.42 -10.59
N PHE A 319 -11.05 5.99 -9.69
CA PHE A 319 -12.10 5.25 -8.99
C PHE A 319 -13.18 4.73 -9.94
N ARG A 320 -13.61 5.52 -10.91
CA ARG A 320 -14.60 5.08 -11.92
C ARG A 320 -14.05 3.90 -12.74
N LYS A 321 -12.79 3.94 -13.13
CA LYS A 321 -12.18 2.81 -13.85
C LYS A 321 -12.13 1.56 -12.99
N MET A 322 -11.74 1.67 -11.72
CA MET A 322 -11.70 0.53 -10.81
C MET A 322 -13.09 -0.03 -10.50
N SER A 323 -14.16 0.79 -10.53
CA SER A 323 -15.54 0.34 -10.32
C SER A 323 -16.10 -0.57 -11.41
N GLU A 324 -15.43 -0.68 -12.56
CA GLU A 324 -15.75 -1.69 -13.57
C GLU A 324 -15.53 -3.10 -13.02
N TYR A 325 -14.54 -3.27 -12.13
CA TYR A 325 -14.07 -4.57 -11.66
C TYR A 325 -14.34 -4.85 -10.18
N PHE A 326 -14.48 -3.82 -9.36
CA PHE A 326 -14.60 -3.97 -7.90
C PHE A 326 -15.94 -3.46 -7.37
N ASP A 327 -16.42 -4.09 -6.31
CA ASP A 327 -17.61 -3.68 -5.58
C ASP A 327 -17.28 -2.97 -4.26
N ALA A 328 -16.06 -3.16 -3.79
CA ALA A 328 -15.45 -2.49 -2.65
C ALA A 328 -13.98 -2.22 -2.93
N TYR A 329 -13.37 -1.27 -2.23
CA TYR A 329 -11.94 -1.03 -2.33
C TYR A 329 -11.35 -0.56 -1.00
N ARG A 330 -10.09 -0.87 -0.80
CA ARG A 330 -9.24 -0.31 0.24
C ARG A 330 -8.51 0.91 -0.35
N ILE A 331 -8.66 2.05 0.27
CA ILE A 331 -7.75 3.17 0.05
C ILE A 331 -6.52 2.89 0.90
N ASP A 332 -5.42 2.61 0.23
CA ASP A 332 -4.12 2.50 0.87
C ASP A 332 -3.74 3.86 1.46
N HIS A 333 -3.26 3.85 2.70
CA HIS A 333 -2.86 5.04 3.45
C HIS A 333 -3.87 6.21 3.33
N ILE A 334 -5.12 6.00 3.76
CA ILE A 334 -6.17 7.05 3.70
C ILE A 334 -5.74 8.35 4.39
N LEU A 335 -4.82 8.26 5.35
CA LEU A 335 -4.24 9.41 6.03
C LEU A 335 -3.60 10.40 5.06
N GLY A 336 -3.14 9.94 3.88
CA GLY A 336 -2.59 10.78 2.82
C GLY A 336 -3.58 11.80 2.23
N PHE A 337 -4.89 11.60 2.43
CA PHE A 337 -5.93 12.57 2.05
C PHE A 337 -6.13 13.67 3.09
N PHE A 338 -5.66 13.46 4.30
CA PHE A 338 -5.60 14.45 5.38
C PHE A 338 -4.28 15.20 5.36
N ARG A 339 -3.18 14.46 5.36
CA ARG A 339 -1.79 14.88 5.28
C ARG A 339 -0.93 13.70 4.85
N ILE A 340 0.18 13.99 4.20
CA ILE A 340 1.20 13.00 3.85
C ILE A 340 2.50 13.30 4.60
N TRP A 341 3.25 12.27 4.98
CA TRP A 341 4.62 12.44 5.43
C TRP A 341 5.49 12.63 4.20
N GLU A 342 6.02 13.84 4.02
CA GLU A 342 6.84 14.19 2.88
C GLU A 342 8.32 14.30 3.29
N ILE A 343 9.15 13.50 2.64
CA ILE A 343 10.57 13.37 2.89
C ILE A 343 11.32 14.12 1.79
N PRO A 344 12.31 14.97 2.15
CA PRO A 344 13.08 15.70 1.14
C PRO A 344 13.90 14.75 0.26
N MET A 345 14.13 15.13 -1.00
CA MET A 345 14.82 14.29 -1.99
C MET A 345 16.26 13.90 -1.58
N HIS A 346 16.90 14.69 -0.76
CA HIS A 346 18.26 14.44 -0.27
C HIS A 346 18.34 13.45 0.91
N ALA A 347 17.19 13.08 1.49
CA ALA A 347 17.11 12.11 2.58
C ALA A 347 16.81 10.69 2.05
N VAL A 348 17.34 9.69 2.75
CA VAL A 348 17.08 8.25 2.54
C VAL A 348 16.03 7.76 3.53
N HIS A 349 16.19 8.11 4.81
CA HIS A 349 15.27 7.76 5.89
C HIS A 349 14.14 8.77 6.06
N GLY A 350 13.08 8.37 6.77
CA GLY A 350 11.91 9.19 7.03
C GLY A 350 12.09 10.28 8.10
N LEU A 351 13.18 10.26 8.88
CA LEU A 351 13.36 11.13 10.06
C LEU A 351 13.35 12.63 9.76
N LEU A 352 13.83 13.05 8.58
CA LEU A 352 13.87 14.45 8.15
C LEU A 352 12.61 14.89 7.41
N GLY A 353 11.55 14.07 7.42
CA GLY A 353 10.27 14.40 6.83
C GLY A 353 9.46 15.41 7.62
N GLN A 354 8.40 15.88 7.01
CA GLN A 354 7.39 16.77 7.62
C GLN A 354 6.00 16.38 7.10
N PHE A 355 4.94 16.65 7.86
CA PHE A 355 3.59 16.52 7.34
C PHE A 355 3.26 17.64 6.35
N VAL A 356 2.61 17.27 5.24
CA VAL A 356 2.14 18.21 4.21
C VAL A 356 0.67 17.88 3.89
N PRO A 357 -0.26 18.86 4.00
CA PRO A 357 -0.03 20.20 4.57
C PRO A 357 0.11 20.17 6.10
N ALA A 358 0.77 21.19 6.65
CA ALA A 358 0.89 21.38 8.08
C ALA A 358 0.83 22.87 8.44
N LEU A 359 0.85 23.15 9.74
CA LEU A 359 0.95 24.50 10.32
C LEU A 359 2.32 24.64 10.97
N PRO A 360 3.39 24.96 10.22
CA PRO A 360 4.73 25.12 10.78
C PRO A 360 4.76 26.26 11.79
N MET A 361 5.72 26.21 12.73
CA MET A 361 5.84 27.18 13.82
C MET A 361 6.81 28.29 13.46
N THR A 362 6.45 29.53 13.80
CA THR A 362 7.40 30.63 13.73
C THR A 362 8.39 30.59 14.89
N ARG A 363 9.47 31.33 14.76
CA ARG A 363 10.45 31.52 15.86
C ARG A 363 9.78 32.00 17.13
N GLU A 364 8.91 33.00 17.02
CA GLU A 364 8.20 33.61 18.16
C GLU A 364 7.28 32.62 18.85
N GLU A 365 6.60 31.77 18.08
CA GLU A 365 5.78 30.68 18.63
C GLU A 365 6.63 29.69 19.43
N ILE A 366 7.80 29.29 18.91
CA ILE A 366 8.73 28.37 19.59
C ILE A 366 9.26 29.02 20.89
N GLU A 367 9.69 30.28 20.83
CA GLU A 367 10.16 31.02 21.98
C GLU A 367 9.07 31.22 23.05
N GLY A 368 7.81 31.31 22.63
CA GLY A 368 6.64 31.36 23.51
C GLY A 368 6.46 30.13 24.43
N TYR A 369 7.02 28.97 24.06
CA TYR A 369 7.07 27.78 24.92
C TYR A 369 8.18 27.83 25.98
N GLY A 370 9.07 28.84 25.92
CA GLY A 370 10.15 29.03 26.84
C GLY A 370 11.53 28.58 26.35
N MET A 371 11.69 28.37 25.06
CA MET A 371 12.98 28.09 24.43
C MET A 371 13.57 29.38 23.87
N THR A 372 14.88 29.56 23.97
CA THR A 372 15.59 30.55 23.15
C THR A 372 15.96 29.92 21.83
N PHE A 373 15.36 30.36 20.73
CA PHE A 373 15.57 29.72 19.43
C PHE A 373 16.96 30.06 18.86
N ARG A 374 17.78 29.03 18.74
CA ARG A 374 19.14 29.08 18.18
C ARG A 374 19.14 28.33 16.84
N GLU A 375 18.80 29.04 15.77
CA GLU A 375 18.55 28.40 14.44
C GLU A 375 19.70 27.50 14.00
N ASP A 376 20.94 28.01 13.96
CA ASP A 376 22.11 27.25 13.54
C ASP A 376 22.38 25.98 14.40
N PHE A 377 22.01 26.03 15.68
CA PHE A 377 22.20 24.90 16.58
C PHE A 377 21.06 23.88 16.45
N PHE A 378 19.84 24.33 16.21
CA PHE A 378 18.67 23.47 16.21
C PHE A 378 18.32 22.85 14.85
N THR A 379 18.77 23.46 13.74
CA THR A 379 18.42 23.03 12.38
C THR A 379 19.58 22.37 11.63
N LYS A 380 20.77 22.39 12.19
CA LYS A 380 21.95 21.73 11.61
C LYS A 380 22.31 20.47 12.39
N PRO A 381 22.90 19.44 11.75
CA PRO A 381 23.34 18.21 12.41
C PRO A 381 24.24 18.51 13.62
N TYR A 382 23.87 17.98 14.80
CA TYR A 382 24.66 18.09 16.02
C TYR A 382 25.72 16.99 16.07
N ILE A 383 26.99 17.35 15.81
CA ILE A 383 28.09 16.40 15.76
C ILE A 383 29.15 16.84 16.79
N HIS A 384 29.23 16.13 17.91
CA HIS A 384 30.14 16.44 18.97
C HIS A 384 31.10 15.28 19.25
N GLU A 385 32.35 15.60 19.56
CA GLU A 385 33.43 14.63 19.82
C GLU A 385 33.03 13.52 20.81
N TYR A 386 32.30 13.88 21.90
CA TYR A 386 32.08 12.96 23.02
C TYR A 386 31.32 11.68 22.67
N PHE A 387 30.53 11.65 21.58
CA PHE A 387 29.76 10.47 21.20
C PHE A 387 30.26 9.76 19.95
N LEU A 388 31.17 10.36 19.19
CA LEU A 388 31.69 9.75 17.94
C LEU A 388 32.33 8.39 18.18
N GLY A 389 33.11 8.27 19.27
CA GLY A 389 33.73 6.99 19.65
C GLY A 389 32.71 5.91 20.01
N GLN A 390 31.60 6.29 20.64
CA GLN A 390 30.52 5.36 20.95
C GLN A 390 29.75 4.93 19.68
N MET A 391 29.55 5.84 18.73
CA MET A 391 28.79 5.59 17.51
C MET A 391 29.56 4.76 16.49
N PHE A 392 30.84 5.05 16.29
CA PHE A 392 31.64 4.45 15.22
C PHE A 392 32.74 3.49 15.71
N GLY A 393 32.97 3.39 17.03
CA GLY A 393 33.96 2.46 17.58
C GLY A 393 35.34 2.58 16.93
N PRO A 394 35.89 1.46 16.36
CA PRO A 394 37.20 1.47 15.72
C PRO A 394 37.26 2.31 14.43
N HIS A 395 36.12 2.69 13.86
CA HIS A 395 36.04 3.46 12.62
C HIS A 395 36.03 4.98 12.86
N THR A 396 36.09 5.45 14.12
CA THR A 396 35.97 6.87 14.48
C THR A 396 36.98 7.75 13.76
N ASP A 397 38.27 7.36 13.73
CA ASP A 397 39.32 8.12 13.07
C ASP A 397 39.10 8.20 11.55
N TYR A 398 38.66 7.10 10.93
CA TYR A 398 38.33 7.08 9.51
C TYR A 398 37.15 8.01 9.21
N VAL A 399 36.11 8.02 10.04
CA VAL A 399 34.96 8.91 9.88
C VAL A 399 35.38 10.37 10.01
N LYS A 400 36.18 10.70 11.01
CA LYS A 400 36.71 12.06 11.23
C LYS A 400 37.54 12.57 10.06
N GLN A 401 38.38 11.70 9.49
CA GLN A 401 39.26 12.08 8.38
C GLN A 401 38.51 12.22 7.06
N THR A 402 37.47 11.41 6.83
CA THR A 402 36.83 11.27 5.53
C THR A 402 35.56 12.08 5.40
N PHE A 403 34.67 12.05 6.39
CA PHE A 403 33.29 12.50 6.23
C PHE A 403 32.92 13.79 6.96
N ILE A 404 33.66 14.14 8.02
CA ILE A 404 33.40 15.33 8.82
C ILE A 404 34.62 16.23 8.90
N GLU A 405 34.41 17.47 9.30
CA GLU A 405 35.47 18.46 9.53
C GLU A 405 35.16 19.28 10.77
N PRO A 406 36.18 19.75 11.52
CA PRO A 406 35.99 20.58 12.72
C PRO A 406 35.38 21.91 12.33
N THR A 407 34.58 22.46 13.25
CA THR A 407 34.07 23.84 13.17
C THR A 407 34.94 24.79 14.00
N GLU A 408 34.56 26.06 14.06
CA GLU A 408 35.21 27.05 14.95
C GLU A 408 34.92 26.78 16.44
N THR A 409 33.89 26.03 16.74
CA THR A 409 33.50 25.62 18.09
C THR A 409 34.27 24.38 18.52
N TRP A 410 34.89 24.42 19.68
CA TRP A 410 35.64 23.31 20.23
C TRP A 410 34.82 22.03 20.34
N GLU A 411 35.40 20.91 19.87
CA GLU A 411 34.77 19.58 19.84
C GLU A 411 33.50 19.44 18.99
N ILE A 412 33.14 20.46 18.20
CA ILE A 412 32.01 20.41 17.28
C ILE A 412 32.49 20.24 15.87
N TYR A 413 31.84 19.29 15.15
CA TYR A 413 32.11 18.97 13.76
C TYR A 413 30.91 19.29 12.89
N ARG A 414 31.12 19.36 11.58
CA ARG A 414 30.09 19.37 10.54
C ARG A 414 30.40 18.33 9.48
N MET A 415 29.37 17.91 8.76
CA MET A 415 29.56 17.07 7.58
C MET A 415 30.34 17.85 6.53
N ARG A 416 31.27 17.16 5.82
CA ARG A 416 31.89 17.75 4.63
C ARG A 416 30.86 17.94 3.52
N PRO A 417 30.96 18.96 2.65
CA PRO A 417 29.99 19.24 1.58
C PRO A 417 29.73 18.07 0.64
N GLU A 418 30.71 17.18 0.48
CA GLU A 418 30.61 15.97 -0.36
C GLU A 418 29.71 14.90 0.28
N PHE A 419 29.41 15.00 1.60
CA PHE A 419 28.68 14.01 2.40
C PHE A 419 27.58 14.64 3.27
N ASP A 420 27.21 15.89 3.03
CA ASP A 420 26.28 16.66 3.87
C ASP A 420 24.80 16.22 3.75
N THR A 421 24.50 15.22 2.88
CA THR A 421 23.17 14.64 2.73
C THR A 421 23.23 13.13 2.75
N GLN A 422 22.14 12.50 3.19
CA GLN A 422 22.05 11.03 3.21
C GLN A 422 22.22 10.42 1.82
N ARG A 423 21.72 11.07 0.75
CA ARG A 423 21.88 10.56 -0.63
C ARG A 423 23.34 10.61 -1.11
N LYS A 424 24.11 11.61 -0.71
CA LYS A 424 25.54 11.66 -1.03
C LYS A 424 26.31 10.54 -0.31
N VAL A 425 25.96 10.27 0.93
CA VAL A 425 26.52 9.13 1.70
C VAL A 425 26.10 7.81 1.05
N GLU A 426 24.84 7.63 0.69
CA GLU A 426 24.35 6.44 -0.02
C GLU A 426 25.16 6.16 -1.31
N ALA A 427 25.36 7.21 -2.11
CA ALA A 427 26.14 7.10 -3.36
C ALA A 427 27.58 6.67 -3.11
N TYR A 428 28.23 7.15 -2.04
CA TYR A 428 29.60 6.74 -1.67
C TYR A 428 29.67 5.27 -1.27
N PHE A 429 28.65 4.77 -0.57
CA PHE A 429 28.58 3.38 -0.13
C PHE A 429 27.90 2.45 -1.13
N ALA A 430 27.54 2.92 -2.32
CA ALA A 430 26.91 2.11 -3.35
C ALA A 430 27.78 0.88 -3.69
N GLY A 431 27.19 -0.31 -3.59
CA GLY A 431 27.89 -1.58 -3.84
C GLY A 431 28.76 -2.11 -2.70
N LYS A 432 28.91 -1.38 -1.59
CA LYS A 432 29.60 -1.86 -0.37
C LYS A 432 28.58 -2.54 0.54
N THR A 433 28.76 -3.85 0.76
CA THR A 433 27.77 -4.68 1.50
C THR A 433 28.37 -5.35 2.74
N ASP A 434 29.62 -5.05 3.06
CA ASP A 434 30.28 -5.53 4.26
C ASP A 434 29.74 -4.82 5.52
N GLU A 435 29.82 -5.50 6.66
CA GLU A 435 29.26 -5.02 7.94
C GLU A 435 29.82 -3.65 8.37
N ASP A 436 31.11 -3.43 8.19
CA ASP A 436 31.76 -2.17 8.56
C ASP A 436 31.25 -1.00 7.70
N SER A 437 31.10 -1.19 6.39
CA SER A 437 30.54 -0.20 5.48
C SER A 437 29.10 0.13 5.81
N ILE A 438 28.29 -0.88 6.15
CA ILE A 438 26.89 -0.68 6.58
C ILE A 438 26.85 0.10 7.89
N TRP A 439 27.65 -0.28 8.89
CA TRP A 439 27.71 0.42 10.18
C TRP A 439 28.08 1.91 10.02
N ILE A 440 29.15 2.19 9.25
CA ILE A 440 29.58 3.58 9.02
C ILE A 440 28.50 4.37 8.30
N ARG A 441 27.91 3.81 7.23
CA ARG A 441 26.84 4.43 6.46
C ARG A 441 25.65 4.81 7.35
N ASP A 442 25.17 3.86 8.15
CA ASP A 442 24.00 4.05 8.99
C ASP A 442 24.26 5.04 10.13
N GLY A 443 25.49 5.03 10.69
CA GLY A 443 25.93 6.06 11.63
C GLY A 443 25.98 7.45 11.01
N LEU A 444 26.43 7.60 9.76
CA LEU A 444 26.43 8.88 9.05
C LEU A 444 24.99 9.36 8.75
N TYR A 445 24.07 8.46 8.42
CA TYR A 445 22.65 8.81 8.28
C TYR A 445 22.07 9.35 9.59
N ALA A 446 22.42 8.72 10.71
CA ALA A 446 21.99 9.18 12.03
C ALA A 446 22.56 10.56 12.37
N LEU A 447 23.87 10.81 12.11
CA LEU A 447 24.47 12.13 12.31
C LEU A 447 23.74 13.23 11.53
N ILE A 448 23.43 12.98 10.25
CA ILE A 448 22.74 13.94 9.37
C ILE A 448 21.33 14.24 9.89
N SER A 449 20.67 13.26 10.51
CA SER A 449 19.31 13.40 11.04
C SER A 449 19.25 13.98 12.46
N ASP A 450 20.39 14.18 13.13
CA ASP A 450 20.43 14.68 14.52
C ASP A 450 20.25 16.19 14.57
N VAL A 451 19.05 16.65 14.27
CA VAL A 451 18.58 18.04 14.33
C VAL A 451 17.35 18.14 15.21
N LEU A 452 17.16 19.27 15.90
CA LEU A 452 16.00 19.47 16.77
C LEU A 452 14.75 19.93 16.00
N PHE A 453 14.94 20.73 14.95
CA PHE A 453 13.91 21.24 14.07
C PHE A 453 14.29 21.06 12.60
N VAL A 454 13.29 20.84 11.78
CA VAL A 454 13.40 20.82 10.31
C VAL A 454 12.76 22.10 9.78
N PRO A 455 13.47 22.90 8.95
CA PRO A 455 12.88 24.06 8.29
C PRO A 455 11.71 23.63 7.37
N ASP A 456 10.66 24.46 7.32
CA ASP A 456 9.56 24.24 6.41
C ASP A 456 10.02 24.42 4.95
N ARG A 457 9.48 23.60 4.04
CA ARG A 457 9.93 23.58 2.65
C ARG A 457 9.41 24.76 1.81
N GLU A 458 8.29 25.34 2.22
CA GLU A 458 7.68 26.48 1.53
C GLU A 458 8.11 27.81 2.15
N ASP A 459 8.32 27.82 3.47
CA ASP A 459 8.76 29.01 4.21
C ASP A 459 9.93 28.66 5.14
N PRO A 460 11.19 28.84 4.70
CA PRO A 460 12.37 28.45 5.47
C PRO A 460 12.53 29.22 6.81
N HIS A 461 11.69 30.23 7.06
CA HIS A 461 11.65 30.95 8.35
C HIS A 461 10.66 30.35 9.35
N LYS A 462 10.02 29.23 8.98
CA LYS A 462 9.16 28.43 9.87
C LYS A 462 9.73 27.02 10.03
N PHE A 463 9.33 26.37 11.11
CA PHE A 463 10.00 25.15 11.56
C PHE A 463 8.99 24.09 12.00
N HIS A 464 9.40 22.84 11.85
CA HIS A 464 8.73 21.67 12.38
C HIS A 464 9.64 21.03 13.44
N PRO A 465 9.16 20.65 14.63
CA PRO A 465 9.95 19.84 15.54
C PRO A 465 10.27 18.50 14.86
N ARG A 466 11.53 18.07 14.90
CA ARG A 466 11.92 16.79 14.27
C ARG A 466 11.32 15.62 15.03
N ILE A 467 10.63 14.74 14.32
CA ILE A 467 9.93 13.60 14.91
C ILE A 467 10.90 12.62 15.58
N GLY A 468 10.58 12.15 16.79
CA GLY A 468 11.36 11.14 17.51
C GLY A 468 12.73 11.63 18.02
N VAL A 469 13.00 12.93 18.02
CA VAL A 469 14.32 13.50 18.38
C VAL A 469 14.70 13.29 19.85
N GLN A 470 13.75 12.93 20.72
CA GLN A 470 14.00 12.75 22.15
C GLN A 470 15.03 11.66 22.47
N HIS A 471 15.33 10.78 21.51
CA HIS A 471 16.34 9.73 21.66
C HIS A 471 17.74 10.13 21.20
N ASP A 472 17.89 11.30 20.54
CA ASP A 472 19.10 11.72 19.85
C ASP A 472 19.98 12.63 20.69
N TYR A 473 21.22 12.86 20.22
CA TYR A 473 22.24 13.61 20.99
C TYR A 473 21.93 15.08 21.10
N ILE A 474 21.35 15.71 20.06
CA ILE A 474 20.92 17.13 20.11
C ILE A 474 19.92 17.37 21.25
N TYR A 475 18.94 16.47 21.42
CA TYR A 475 17.99 16.59 22.52
C TYR A 475 18.66 16.36 23.89
N ARG A 476 19.58 15.41 23.98
CA ARG A 476 20.33 15.16 25.22
C ARG A 476 21.21 16.35 25.62
N ALA A 477 21.70 17.12 24.64
CA ALA A 477 22.50 18.32 24.86
C ALA A 477 21.72 19.53 25.40
N LEU A 478 20.36 19.49 25.35
CA LEU A 478 19.50 20.50 25.95
C LEU A 478 19.56 20.41 27.48
N ASN A 479 19.43 21.53 28.14
CA ASN A 479 19.20 21.56 29.58
C ASN A 479 17.75 21.12 29.92
N ASP A 480 17.48 20.83 31.19
CA ASP A 480 16.18 20.29 31.62
C ASP A 480 15.02 21.27 31.35
N TRP A 481 15.25 22.56 31.40
CA TRP A 481 14.25 23.57 31.07
C TRP A 481 13.90 23.55 29.58
N GLU A 482 14.92 23.54 28.72
CA GLU A 482 14.72 23.43 27.26
C GLU A 482 14.03 22.13 26.87
N LYS A 483 14.41 21.00 27.51
CA LYS A 483 13.71 19.71 27.28
C LYS A 483 12.22 19.78 27.65
N ALA A 484 11.91 20.36 28.80
CA ALA A 484 10.52 20.51 29.23
C ALA A 484 9.72 21.44 28.30
N ALA A 485 10.32 22.53 27.84
CA ALA A 485 9.70 23.44 26.87
C ALA A 485 9.49 22.75 25.50
N PHE A 486 10.50 22.05 25.00
CA PHE A 486 10.43 21.31 23.75
C PHE A 486 9.37 20.20 23.80
N ASN A 487 9.28 19.43 24.87
CA ASN A 487 8.30 18.36 24.99
C ASN A 487 6.86 18.89 24.97
N ARG A 488 6.57 20.03 25.61
CA ARG A 488 5.25 20.68 25.53
C ARG A 488 4.93 21.15 24.11
N LEU A 489 5.91 21.76 23.45
CA LEU A 489 5.80 22.18 22.06
C LEU A 489 5.56 20.99 21.13
N TYR A 490 6.35 19.92 21.30
CA TYR A 490 6.27 18.70 20.51
C TYR A 490 4.90 18.02 20.62
N ASP A 491 4.40 17.85 21.85
CA ASP A 491 3.09 17.30 22.14
C ASP A 491 1.98 18.13 21.46
N GLN A 492 1.99 19.44 21.67
CA GLN A 492 1.03 20.34 21.04
C GLN A 492 1.09 20.26 19.52
N TYR A 493 2.30 20.22 18.94
CA TYR A 493 2.50 20.20 17.50
C TYR A 493 1.94 18.92 16.88
N TYR A 494 2.33 17.74 17.36
CA TYR A 494 2.00 16.47 16.73
C TYR A 494 0.61 15.95 17.06
N TYR A 495 0.06 16.25 18.23
CA TYR A 495 -1.18 15.61 18.70
C TYR A 495 -2.39 16.56 18.78
N HIS A 496 -2.20 17.88 18.72
CA HIS A 496 -3.30 18.81 18.94
C HIS A 496 -3.46 19.88 17.85
N ARG A 497 -2.37 20.53 17.43
CA ARG A 497 -2.34 21.72 16.57
C ARG A 497 -3.12 21.56 15.26
N HIS A 498 -3.09 20.39 14.66
CA HIS A 498 -3.51 20.19 13.27
C HIS A 498 -4.89 19.56 13.10
N ASN A 499 -5.56 19.10 14.17
CA ASN A 499 -6.78 18.29 14.03
C ASN A 499 -7.85 18.95 13.17
N GLU A 500 -8.23 20.20 13.46
CA GLU A 500 -9.27 20.89 12.69
C GLU A 500 -8.76 21.22 11.27
N PHE A 501 -7.53 21.67 11.14
CA PHE A 501 -6.92 21.97 9.84
C PHE A 501 -6.90 20.73 8.93
N TRP A 502 -6.47 19.56 9.42
CA TRP A 502 -6.44 18.33 8.63
C TRP A 502 -7.85 17.79 8.34
N ARG A 503 -8.79 17.99 9.26
CA ARG A 503 -10.21 17.71 8.99
C ARG A 503 -10.71 18.51 7.79
N GLU A 504 -10.47 19.80 7.76
CA GLU A 504 -10.85 20.68 6.65
C GLU A 504 -10.19 20.23 5.33
N GLN A 505 -8.90 19.88 5.36
CA GLN A 505 -8.19 19.39 4.17
C GLN A 505 -8.78 18.09 3.63
N ALA A 506 -9.16 17.17 4.49
CA ALA A 506 -9.82 15.91 4.08
C ALA A 506 -11.21 16.16 3.51
N MET A 507 -12.00 17.04 4.16
CA MET A 507 -13.37 17.34 3.76
C MET A 507 -13.48 18.12 2.44
N LYS A 508 -12.40 18.74 1.95
CA LYS A 508 -12.36 19.29 0.59
C LYS A 508 -12.40 18.20 -0.49
N LYS A 509 -11.80 17.04 -0.24
CA LYS A 509 -11.54 15.98 -1.23
C LYS A 509 -12.44 14.75 -1.06
N LEU A 510 -12.41 14.14 0.12
CA LEU A 510 -13.03 12.83 0.36
C LEU A 510 -14.51 12.74 0.06
N PRO A 511 -15.36 13.76 0.34
CA PRO A 511 -16.80 13.69 -0.01
C PRO A 511 -17.04 13.45 -1.49
N GLN A 512 -16.34 14.16 -2.37
CA GLN A 512 -16.49 14.02 -3.82
C GLN A 512 -15.93 12.67 -4.31
N LEU A 513 -14.79 12.26 -3.76
CA LEU A 513 -14.10 11.03 -4.16
C LEU A 513 -14.91 9.80 -3.77
N THR A 514 -15.37 9.72 -2.53
CA THR A 514 -16.15 8.58 -2.02
C THR A 514 -17.51 8.43 -2.69
N GLN A 515 -18.09 9.53 -3.16
CA GLN A 515 -19.37 9.54 -3.88
C GLN A 515 -19.23 9.36 -5.40
N SER A 516 -18.01 9.32 -5.93
CA SER A 516 -17.77 9.20 -7.38
C SER A 516 -18.19 7.85 -7.95
N THR A 517 -18.34 6.83 -7.11
CA THR A 517 -18.77 5.47 -7.46
C THR A 517 -19.70 4.89 -6.40
N ARG A 518 -20.25 3.69 -6.67
CA ARG A 518 -21.07 2.92 -5.71
C ARG A 518 -20.27 1.88 -4.93
N MET A 519 -18.96 1.84 -5.10
CA MET A 519 -18.11 0.91 -4.37
C MET A 519 -18.12 1.21 -2.86
N LEU A 520 -18.12 0.17 -2.03
CA LEU A 520 -17.94 0.31 -0.60
C LEU A 520 -16.50 0.77 -0.30
N VAL A 521 -16.36 1.88 0.42
CA VAL A 521 -15.06 2.48 0.71
C VAL A 521 -14.52 1.98 2.05
N CYS A 522 -13.31 1.45 2.05
CA CYS A 522 -12.57 1.05 3.24
C CYS A 522 -11.25 1.83 3.27
N GLY A 523 -10.90 2.43 4.40
CA GLY A 523 -9.63 3.12 4.59
C GLY A 523 -8.62 2.22 5.29
N GLU A 524 -7.36 2.29 4.90
CA GLU A 524 -6.26 1.82 5.72
C GLU A 524 -5.80 3.00 6.58
N ASP A 525 -6.18 2.99 7.84
CA ASP A 525 -5.97 4.05 8.83
C ASP A 525 -5.09 3.55 9.98
N LEU A 526 -3.87 3.11 9.63
CA LEU A 526 -2.84 2.64 10.57
C LEU A 526 -1.74 3.69 10.77
N GLY A 527 -0.98 3.54 11.86
CA GLY A 527 0.15 4.39 12.21
C GLY A 527 -0.26 5.56 13.12
N MET A 528 0.34 6.73 12.92
CA MET A 528 0.05 7.93 13.71
C MET A 528 -1.26 8.57 13.24
N ILE A 529 -2.38 8.26 13.92
CA ILE A 529 -3.73 8.63 13.50
C ILE A 529 -4.20 9.88 14.27
N PRO A 530 -4.43 11.04 13.60
CA PRO A 530 -5.06 12.19 14.24
C PRO A 530 -6.53 11.92 14.59
N ASP A 531 -7.03 12.51 15.66
CA ASP A 531 -8.43 12.35 16.11
C ASP A 531 -9.46 12.64 15.03
N CYS A 532 -9.18 13.64 14.19
CA CYS A 532 -10.08 14.05 13.10
C CYS A 532 -10.34 12.94 12.07
N VAL A 533 -9.46 11.94 11.95
CA VAL A 533 -9.62 10.84 10.98
C VAL A 533 -10.87 10.02 11.30
N ALA A 534 -11.04 9.62 12.56
CA ALA A 534 -12.22 8.87 12.98
C ALA A 534 -13.52 9.65 12.74
N TRP A 535 -13.51 10.96 12.97
CA TRP A 535 -14.68 11.84 12.72
C TRP A 535 -15.06 11.87 11.24
N VAL A 536 -14.07 12.13 10.36
CA VAL A 536 -14.30 12.22 8.91
C VAL A 536 -14.73 10.86 8.34
N MET A 537 -14.05 9.78 8.74
CA MET A 537 -14.40 8.44 8.26
C MET A 537 -15.81 8.04 8.69
N ASN A 538 -16.23 8.37 9.92
CA ASN A 538 -17.57 8.11 10.38
C ASN A 538 -18.61 8.93 9.62
N ASP A 539 -18.36 10.23 9.39
CA ASP A 539 -19.27 11.13 8.65
C ASP A 539 -19.45 10.67 7.20
N LEU A 540 -18.38 10.25 6.56
CA LEU A 540 -18.38 9.78 5.16
C LEU A 540 -18.67 8.28 5.02
N ARG A 541 -18.90 7.56 6.13
CA ARG A 541 -19.18 6.11 6.16
C ARG A 541 -18.08 5.27 5.53
N ILE A 542 -16.84 5.69 5.65
CA ILE A 542 -15.67 4.95 5.26
C ILE A 542 -15.39 3.91 6.36
N LEU A 543 -15.22 2.65 5.99
CA LEU A 543 -14.90 1.59 6.94
C LEU A 543 -13.44 1.74 7.41
N SER A 544 -13.24 1.75 8.73
CA SER A 544 -11.90 1.71 9.34
C SER A 544 -11.30 0.31 9.29
N LEU A 545 -9.99 0.21 9.47
CA LEU A 545 -9.29 -1.07 9.61
C LEU A 545 -8.98 -1.34 11.08
N GLU A 546 -9.42 -2.49 11.60
CA GLU A 546 -9.21 -2.89 12.99
C GLU A 546 -8.33 -4.15 13.06
N ILE A 547 -7.20 -4.04 13.76
CA ILE A 547 -6.22 -5.11 13.94
C ILE A 547 -5.97 -5.30 15.42
N GLN A 548 -6.23 -6.49 15.94
CA GLN A 548 -6.17 -6.76 17.38
C GLN A 548 -4.78 -6.51 17.98
N ARG A 549 -3.72 -6.80 17.23
CA ARG A 549 -2.32 -6.62 17.64
C ARG A 549 -1.78 -5.20 17.46
N MET A 550 -2.58 -4.31 16.86
CA MET A 550 -2.26 -2.90 16.64
C MET A 550 -3.49 -2.05 17.01
N PRO A 551 -3.83 -1.97 18.31
CA PRO A 551 -4.98 -1.18 18.75
C PRO A 551 -4.75 0.30 18.47
N LYS A 552 -5.80 1.02 18.07
CA LYS A 552 -5.75 2.48 17.86
C LYS A 552 -5.70 3.26 19.18
N ASP A 553 -6.14 2.66 20.27
CA ASP A 553 -6.03 3.20 21.61
C ASP A 553 -4.66 2.82 22.20
N PRO A 554 -3.73 3.77 22.37
CA PRO A 554 -2.39 3.49 22.86
C PRO A 554 -2.34 3.03 24.32
N SER A 555 -3.43 3.14 25.05
CA SER A 555 -3.54 2.62 26.43
C SER A 555 -3.74 1.10 26.50
N GLN A 556 -4.04 0.48 25.34
CA GLN A 556 -4.30 -0.96 25.23
C GLN A 556 -3.15 -1.66 24.51
N GLU A 557 -2.73 -2.79 25.02
CA GLU A 557 -1.75 -3.64 24.33
C GLU A 557 -2.39 -4.43 23.18
N PHE A 558 -3.66 -4.81 23.34
CA PHE A 558 -4.44 -5.56 22.34
C PHE A 558 -5.84 -4.97 22.21
N GLY A 559 -6.34 -4.90 20.99
CA GLY A 559 -7.70 -4.50 20.70
C GLY A 559 -8.73 -5.56 21.11
N HIS A 560 -9.93 -5.12 21.46
CA HIS A 560 -11.04 -6.00 21.79
C HIS A 560 -12.02 -6.08 20.61
N PRO A 561 -12.15 -7.22 19.92
CA PRO A 561 -13.02 -7.35 18.75
C PRO A 561 -14.49 -6.96 19.00
N ASP A 562 -15.00 -7.15 20.20
CA ASP A 562 -16.36 -6.77 20.58
C ASP A 562 -16.58 -5.23 20.60
N TRP A 563 -15.50 -4.46 20.76
CA TRP A 563 -15.56 -3.00 20.84
C TRP A 563 -15.32 -2.30 19.50
N TYR A 564 -15.00 -3.06 18.47
CA TYR A 564 -14.79 -2.47 17.15
C TYR A 564 -16.06 -1.79 16.64
N PRO A 565 -15.91 -0.65 15.97
CA PRO A 565 -17.06 0.02 15.36
C PRO A 565 -17.69 -0.88 14.30
N TYR A 566 -19.02 -0.83 14.18
CA TYR A 566 -19.71 -1.62 13.14
C TYR A 566 -19.17 -1.32 11.74
N ARG A 567 -18.90 -0.02 11.44
CA ARG A 567 -18.32 0.41 10.16
C ARG A 567 -16.82 0.20 10.13
N SER A 568 -16.41 -1.05 10.22
CA SER A 568 -14.99 -1.43 10.14
C SER A 568 -14.80 -2.76 9.40
N VAL A 569 -13.58 -2.96 8.98
CA VAL A 569 -13.05 -4.24 8.53
C VAL A 569 -12.08 -4.72 9.61
N CYS A 570 -12.36 -5.85 10.25
CA CYS A 570 -11.39 -6.45 11.15
C CYS A 570 -10.58 -7.55 10.47
N THR A 571 -9.33 -7.67 10.85
CA THR A 571 -8.42 -8.74 10.40
C THR A 571 -7.48 -9.16 11.53
N ILE A 572 -6.95 -10.37 11.43
CA ILE A 572 -5.89 -10.87 12.31
C ILE A 572 -4.55 -10.36 11.84
N SER A 573 -4.29 -10.46 10.54
CA SER A 573 -3.03 -10.09 9.91
C SER A 573 -3.28 -9.42 8.57
N THR A 574 -2.46 -8.42 8.23
CA THR A 574 -2.37 -7.87 6.88
C THR A 574 -1.17 -8.46 6.15
N HIS A 575 -1.00 -8.11 4.88
CA HIS A 575 0.18 -8.47 4.09
C HIS A 575 1.49 -7.82 4.60
N ASP A 576 1.39 -6.76 5.40
CA ASP A 576 2.53 -5.99 5.93
C ASP A 576 3.03 -6.47 7.29
N MET A 577 2.40 -7.48 7.87
CA MET A 577 2.77 -8.02 9.17
C MET A 577 2.85 -9.54 9.13
N SER A 578 3.39 -10.13 10.19
CA SER A 578 3.44 -11.57 10.36
C SER A 578 2.04 -12.15 10.45
N THR A 579 1.84 -13.36 9.93
CA THR A 579 0.63 -14.13 10.17
C THR A 579 0.46 -14.38 11.67
N LEU A 580 -0.70 -14.84 12.11
CA LEU A 580 -0.93 -15.21 13.51
C LEU A 580 0.16 -16.16 14.04
N ARG A 581 0.51 -17.17 13.24
CA ARG A 581 1.51 -18.16 13.60
C ARG A 581 2.92 -17.57 13.66
N GLY A 582 3.29 -16.74 12.69
CA GLY A 582 4.58 -16.06 12.68
C GLY A 582 4.74 -15.14 13.88
N TRP A 583 3.74 -14.31 14.13
CA TRP A 583 3.72 -13.41 15.28
C TRP A 583 3.78 -14.14 16.62
N TRP A 584 3.13 -15.31 16.74
CA TRP A 584 3.15 -16.10 17.96
C TRP A 584 4.56 -16.48 18.42
N GLU A 585 5.48 -16.61 17.47
CA GLU A 585 6.86 -17.04 17.71
C GLU A 585 7.86 -15.86 17.81
N GLU A 586 7.43 -14.61 17.54
CA GLU A 586 8.32 -13.43 17.54
C GLU A 586 8.68 -12.95 18.96
N ASP A 587 7.69 -12.83 19.86
CA ASP A 587 7.88 -12.38 21.24
C ASP A 587 7.05 -13.23 22.20
N PHE A 588 7.72 -14.15 22.88
CA PHE A 588 7.05 -15.05 23.82
C PHE A 588 6.41 -14.31 25.00
N GLN A 589 6.95 -13.20 25.46
CA GLN A 589 6.36 -12.45 26.59
C GLN A 589 5.05 -11.77 26.15
N GLN A 590 5.02 -11.19 24.97
CA GLN A 590 3.80 -10.61 24.40
C GLN A 590 2.75 -11.71 24.16
N THR A 591 3.16 -12.81 23.57
CA THR A 591 2.28 -13.96 23.29
C THR A 591 1.73 -14.57 24.59
N GLN A 592 2.53 -14.64 25.65
CA GLN A 592 2.07 -15.12 26.96
C GLN A 592 0.99 -14.20 27.55
N ARG A 593 1.16 -12.86 27.43
CA ARG A 593 0.12 -11.91 27.88
C ARG A 593 -1.15 -12.04 27.04
N TYR A 594 -1.03 -12.17 25.73
CA TYR A 594 -2.16 -12.38 24.83
C TYR A 594 -2.92 -13.68 25.19
N TYR A 595 -2.20 -14.78 25.42
CA TYR A 595 -2.74 -16.07 25.81
C TYR A 595 -3.57 -15.99 27.10
N ASN A 596 -3.08 -15.24 28.09
CA ASN A 596 -3.78 -15.08 29.35
C ASN A 596 -4.95 -14.08 29.26
N THR A 597 -4.74 -12.89 28.66
CA THR A 597 -5.70 -11.78 28.75
C THR A 597 -6.76 -11.85 27.65
N MET A 598 -6.37 -12.20 26.42
CA MET A 598 -7.29 -12.18 25.27
C MET A 598 -7.93 -13.54 25.00
N LEU A 599 -7.21 -14.64 25.27
CA LEU A 599 -7.74 -15.98 25.06
C LEU A 599 -8.29 -16.62 26.36
N GLY A 600 -8.03 -16.02 27.53
CA GLY A 600 -8.55 -16.45 28.81
C GLY A 600 -7.95 -17.76 29.34
N HIS A 601 -6.74 -18.10 28.87
CA HIS A 601 -6.05 -19.32 29.34
C HIS A 601 -5.10 -19.03 30.47
N TYR A 602 -4.82 -20.06 31.26
CA TYR A 602 -3.90 -20.05 32.40
C TYR A 602 -2.71 -20.96 32.14
N GLY A 603 -1.58 -20.65 32.79
CA GLY A 603 -0.32 -21.39 32.62
C GLY A 603 0.55 -20.87 31.46
N ALA A 604 1.55 -21.67 31.07
CA ALA A 604 2.46 -21.31 30.03
C ALA A 604 1.79 -21.40 28.64
N ALA A 605 1.95 -20.37 27.82
CA ALA A 605 1.54 -20.41 26.43
C ALA A 605 2.35 -21.46 25.65
N PRO A 606 1.75 -22.20 24.70
CA PRO A 606 2.51 -23.08 23.81
C PRO A 606 3.56 -22.29 23.02
N ALA A 607 4.73 -22.90 22.80
CA ALA A 607 5.81 -22.27 22.01
C ALA A 607 5.40 -21.94 20.56
N VAL A 608 4.44 -22.69 20.01
CA VAL A 608 3.88 -22.49 18.66
C VAL A 608 2.36 -22.39 18.73
N ALA A 609 1.75 -21.59 17.86
CA ALA A 609 0.30 -21.51 17.77
C ALA A 609 -0.28 -22.85 17.28
N THR A 610 -1.06 -23.52 18.16
CA THR A 610 -1.74 -24.77 17.80
C THR A 610 -2.96 -24.49 16.91
N PRO A 611 -3.43 -25.46 16.12
CA PRO A 611 -4.64 -25.30 15.32
C PRO A 611 -5.85 -24.85 16.15
N GLU A 612 -6.00 -25.34 17.37
CA GLU A 612 -7.10 -25.02 18.28
C GLU A 612 -7.03 -23.56 18.75
N LEU A 613 -5.81 -23.07 19.06
CA LEU A 613 -5.59 -21.66 19.40
C LEU A 613 -5.87 -20.76 18.20
N CYS A 614 -5.40 -21.14 17.04
CA CYS A 614 -5.70 -20.39 15.81
C CYS A 614 -7.21 -20.34 15.54
N GLU A 615 -7.92 -21.45 15.72
CA GLU A 615 -9.38 -21.49 15.60
C GLU A 615 -10.07 -20.58 16.61
N GLN A 616 -9.60 -20.55 17.88
CA GLN A 616 -10.15 -19.64 18.89
C GLN A 616 -9.97 -18.17 18.48
N VAL A 617 -8.79 -17.80 17.99
CA VAL A 617 -8.51 -16.42 17.53
C VAL A 617 -9.40 -16.05 16.34
N VAL A 618 -9.51 -16.94 15.34
CA VAL A 618 -10.41 -16.74 14.19
C VAL A 618 -11.86 -16.59 14.64
N ARG A 619 -12.33 -17.44 15.54
CA ARG A 619 -13.69 -17.37 16.09
C ARG A 619 -13.95 -16.05 16.81
N ASN A 620 -13.02 -15.57 17.63
CA ASN A 620 -13.14 -14.28 18.32
C ASN A 620 -13.27 -13.11 17.33
N HIS A 621 -12.50 -13.11 16.23
CA HIS A 621 -12.61 -12.10 15.19
C HIS A 621 -13.93 -12.19 14.43
N LEU A 622 -14.41 -13.39 14.16
CA LEU A 622 -15.72 -13.58 13.51
C LEU A 622 -16.89 -13.11 14.40
N TYR A 623 -16.77 -13.14 15.71
CA TYR A 623 -17.75 -12.57 16.63
C TYR A 623 -17.64 -11.06 16.75
N SER A 624 -16.60 -10.41 16.21
CA SER A 624 -16.42 -8.96 16.28
C SER A 624 -17.66 -8.18 15.83
N ASN A 625 -17.75 -6.93 16.27
CA ASN A 625 -18.83 -6.05 15.83
C ASN A 625 -18.65 -5.52 14.39
N SER A 626 -17.48 -5.66 13.79
CA SER A 626 -17.17 -5.17 12.44
C SER A 626 -18.11 -5.72 11.37
N ILE A 627 -18.54 -4.89 10.40
CA ILE A 627 -19.38 -5.32 9.28
C ILE A 627 -18.68 -6.39 8.42
N LEU A 628 -17.36 -6.27 8.23
CA LEU A 628 -16.54 -7.22 7.50
C LEU A 628 -15.45 -7.81 8.41
N CYS A 629 -15.31 -9.11 8.40
CA CYS A 629 -14.16 -9.83 8.94
C CYS A 629 -13.43 -10.50 7.80
N ILE A 630 -12.33 -9.87 7.35
CA ILE A 630 -11.56 -10.37 6.20
C ILE A 630 -10.19 -10.84 6.71
N LEU A 631 -9.97 -12.14 6.70
CA LEU A 631 -8.75 -12.75 7.21
C LEU A 631 -7.82 -13.16 6.07
N SER A 632 -6.52 -13.18 6.31
CA SER A 632 -5.57 -13.72 5.33
C SER A 632 -5.85 -15.20 5.07
N LEU A 633 -5.55 -15.68 3.86
CA LEU A 633 -5.68 -17.10 3.55
C LEU A 633 -4.84 -17.96 4.50
N GLN A 634 -3.67 -17.49 4.90
CA GLN A 634 -2.77 -18.15 5.85
C GLN A 634 -3.43 -18.31 7.23
N ASP A 635 -4.09 -17.25 7.74
CA ASP A 635 -4.77 -17.31 9.04
C ASP A 635 -5.99 -18.24 9.01
N TRP A 636 -6.72 -18.31 7.89
CA TRP A 636 -7.76 -19.31 7.71
C TRP A 636 -7.20 -20.74 7.72
N MET A 637 -6.09 -21.00 7.01
CA MET A 637 -5.46 -22.32 6.99
C MET A 637 -4.83 -22.72 8.33
N ALA A 638 -4.42 -21.74 9.15
CA ALA A 638 -3.77 -21.98 10.44
C ALA A 638 -4.59 -22.85 11.40
N MET A 639 -5.94 -22.87 11.23
CA MET A 639 -6.86 -23.64 12.06
C MET A 639 -6.81 -25.17 11.82
N ASP A 640 -6.11 -25.64 10.80
CA ASP A 640 -6.05 -27.06 10.47
C ASP A 640 -4.61 -27.56 10.33
N GLY A 641 -4.20 -28.48 11.19
CA GLY A 641 -2.82 -28.99 11.23
C GLY A 641 -2.37 -29.73 9.98
N LYS A 642 -3.32 -30.24 9.16
CA LYS A 642 -3.03 -30.93 7.90
C LYS A 642 -2.84 -29.97 6.74
N TRP A 643 -3.58 -28.85 6.72
CA TRP A 643 -3.68 -27.96 5.58
C TRP A 643 -2.88 -26.65 5.72
N ARG A 644 -2.46 -26.28 6.95
CA ARG A 644 -1.57 -25.13 7.15
C ARG A 644 -0.18 -25.40 6.60
N ASN A 645 0.55 -24.33 6.24
CA ASN A 645 1.94 -24.48 5.80
C ASN A 645 2.79 -25.14 6.91
N PRO A 646 3.54 -26.22 6.64
CA PRO A 646 4.42 -26.82 7.64
C PRO A 646 5.53 -25.85 8.10
N ASN A 647 5.94 -24.90 7.25
CA ASN A 647 6.95 -23.89 7.55
C ASN A 647 6.30 -22.52 7.74
N VAL A 648 6.23 -22.06 8.98
CA VAL A 648 5.61 -20.77 9.34
C VAL A 648 6.32 -19.57 8.71
N GLN A 649 7.64 -19.65 8.50
CA GLN A 649 8.43 -18.55 7.93
C GLN A 649 8.11 -18.31 6.45
N GLU A 650 7.55 -19.29 5.75
CA GLU A 650 7.12 -19.15 4.35
C GLU A 650 5.75 -18.50 4.21
N GLU A 651 5.05 -18.20 5.30
CA GLU A 651 3.73 -17.55 5.26
C GLU A 651 3.82 -16.02 5.10
N ARG A 652 4.99 -15.41 5.34
CA ARG A 652 5.18 -13.96 5.29
C ARG A 652 5.09 -13.45 3.86
N ILE A 653 4.27 -12.38 3.63
CA ILE A 653 4.12 -11.75 2.32
C ILE A 653 5.10 -10.59 2.18
N ASN A 654 5.08 -9.64 3.09
CA ASN A 654 5.92 -8.44 3.08
C ASN A 654 6.64 -8.21 4.41
N VAL A 655 7.79 -7.56 4.34
CA VAL A 655 8.56 -7.03 5.48
C VAL A 655 8.81 -5.54 5.23
N PRO A 656 7.94 -4.62 5.71
CA PRO A 656 8.01 -3.19 5.39
C PRO A 656 9.32 -2.52 5.78
N ALA A 657 10.00 -3.00 6.82
CA ALA A 657 11.33 -2.53 7.22
C ALA A 657 12.43 -2.83 6.19
N ASN A 658 12.17 -3.74 5.24
CA ASN A 658 13.10 -4.06 4.16
C ASN A 658 12.67 -3.34 2.86
N PRO A 659 13.30 -2.21 2.49
CA PRO A 659 12.90 -1.43 1.31
C PRO A 659 13.19 -2.16 -0.01
N ARG A 660 13.91 -3.26 0.03
CA ARG A 660 14.22 -4.13 -1.12
C ARG A 660 13.61 -5.52 -0.94
N HIS A 661 12.39 -5.59 -0.38
CA HIS A 661 11.70 -6.86 -0.22
C HIS A 661 11.30 -7.44 -1.57
N TYR A 662 11.56 -8.74 -1.77
CA TYR A 662 11.12 -9.47 -2.95
C TYR A 662 9.72 -10.07 -2.69
N TRP A 663 8.69 -9.55 -3.36
CA TRP A 663 7.30 -9.99 -3.24
C TRP A 663 7.07 -11.27 -4.03
N ARG A 664 7.49 -12.40 -3.45
CA ARG A 664 7.48 -13.73 -4.11
C ARG A 664 6.69 -14.80 -3.37
N TYR A 665 5.95 -14.41 -2.31
CA TYR A 665 5.11 -15.35 -1.58
C TYR A 665 4.19 -16.10 -2.53
N ARG A 666 4.05 -17.41 -2.30
CA ARG A 666 3.16 -18.29 -3.06
C ARG A 666 2.52 -19.30 -2.14
N MET A 667 1.20 -19.49 -2.23
CA MET A 667 0.50 -20.49 -1.42
C MET A 667 1.07 -21.89 -1.70
N HIS A 668 1.24 -22.68 -0.65
CA HIS A 668 1.85 -24.00 -0.74
C HIS A 668 0.90 -25.06 -1.34
N LEU A 669 -0.41 -24.90 -1.18
CA LEU A 669 -1.45 -25.73 -1.78
C LEU A 669 -1.81 -25.24 -3.18
N THR A 670 -2.32 -26.14 -4.01
CA THR A 670 -3.06 -25.71 -5.21
C THR A 670 -4.52 -25.38 -4.84
N LEU A 671 -5.18 -24.58 -5.66
CA LEU A 671 -6.60 -24.26 -5.48
C LEU A 671 -7.47 -25.54 -5.56
N GLU A 672 -7.09 -26.50 -6.39
CA GLU A 672 -7.74 -27.81 -6.46
C GLU A 672 -7.59 -28.61 -5.16
N GLN A 673 -6.44 -28.52 -4.48
CA GLN A 673 -6.24 -29.13 -3.17
C GLN A 673 -7.04 -28.39 -2.10
N LEU A 674 -7.06 -27.06 -2.15
CA LEU A 674 -7.82 -26.22 -1.21
C LEU A 674 -9.33 -26.50 -1.32
N MET A 675 -9.86 -26.65 -2.54
CA MET A 675 -11.26 -27.05 -2.78
C MET A 675 -11.59 -28.41 -2.18
N LYS A 676 -10.62 -29.33 -2.12
CA LYS A 676 -10.76 -30.69 -1.56
C LYS A 676 -10.42 -30.79 -0.07
N ALA A 677 -10.06 -29.70 0.58
CA ALA A 677 -9.67 -29.66 2.00
C ALA A 677 -10.91 -29.74 2.92
N GLU A 678 -11.66 -30.83 2.89
CA GLU A 678 -12.96 -30.97 3.55
C GLU A 678 -12.94 -30.57 5.03
N SER A 679 -11.95 -31.02 5.82
CA SER A 679 -11.86 -30.69 7.26
C SER A 679 -11.74 -29.18 7.49
N LEU A 680 -10.93 -28.50 6.71
CA LEU A 680 -10.76 -27.06 6.79
C LEU A 680 -12.02 -26.32 6.29
N ASN A 681 -12.55 -26.72 5.14
CA ASN A 681 -13.67 -26.05 4.48
C ASN A 681 -14.97 -26.13 5.33
N GLU A 682 -15.27 -27.29 5.89
CA GLU A 682 -16.43 -27.44 6.79
C GLU A 682 -16.23 -26.68 8.13
N LYS A 683 -15.00 -26.60 8.65
CA LYS A 683 -14.69 -25.79 9.82
C LYS A 683 -14.93 -24.30 9.56
N ILE A 684 -14.43 -23.75 8.45
CA ILE A 684 -14.66 -22.36 8.05
C ILE A 684 -16.15 -22.08 7.90
N LYS A 685 -16.85 -22.91 7.16
CA LYS A 685 -18.29 -22.80 6.93
C LYS A 685 -19.08 -22.81 8.23
N GLY A 686 -18.77 -23.75 9.13
CA GLY A 686 -19.41 -23.85 10.44
C GLY A 686 -19.19 -22.61 11.31
N LEU A 687 -17.97 -22.05 11.35
CA LEU A 687 -17.67 -20.84 12.09
C LEU A 687 -18.41 -19.61 11.52
N ILE A 688 -18.48 -19.47 10.20
CA ILE A 688 -19.21 -18.38 9.54
C ILE A 688 -20.71 -18.46 9.85
N GLU A 689 -21.28 -19.68 9.82
CA GLU A 689 -22.69 -19.91 10.18
C GLU A 689 -22.98 -19.57 11.65
N GLN A 690 -22.15 -20.06 12.57
CA GLN A 690 -22.29 -19.86 14.01
C GLN A 690 -22.22 -18.38 14.40
N THR A 691 -21.39 -17.61 13.72
CA THR A 691 -21.17 -16.19 14.00
C THR A 691 -22.12 -15.26 13.23
N GLY A 692 -23.04 -15.81 12.43
CA GLY A 692 -24.02 -15.05 11.67
C GLY A 692 -23.46 -14.25 10.50
N ARG A 693 -22.21 -14.51 10.04
CA ARG A 693 -21.54 -13.77 8.97
C ARG A 693 -21.79 -14.34 7.57
N LYS A 694 -22.93 -14.93 7.37
CA LYS A 694 -23.31 -15.50 6.07
C LYS A 694 -23.91 -14.50 5.07
N GLY A 695 -23.99 -13.21 5.45
CA GLY A 695 -24.53 -12.12 4.63
C GLY A 695 -26.04 -12.04 4.60
#